data_e21f2ce90d73f27e980cf0da875172ce
#
_entry.id   e21f2ce90d73f27e980cf0da875172ce
#
_cell.length_a   1.000
_cell.length_b   1.000
_cell.length_c   1.000
_cell.angle_alpha   90.00
_cell.angle_beta   90.00
_cell.angle_gamma   90.00
#
_symmetry.space_group_name_H-M   'P 1'
#
loop_
_entity.id
_entity.type
_entity.pdbx_description
1 polymer ?
#
loop_
_entity_poly.entity_id
_entity_poly.type
_entity_poly.pdbx_seq_one_letter_code
_entity_poly.pdbx_strand_id
1 'polypeptide(L)'
;MIAFQIWIPAQNSSGIHLNIRNESRADKAGILDLIAVLSSEAATPFKGKIEIAVPQGFRNISGNTLQVDIQPGERLFLPVKIVVSSNAVSGDARLIFRLSDLQNKMAAEKEMLYTVAENNTIRIAAESPVIYVSKATDSVEVRARVSNLGNRKQNVTVVFKIPEADQGNAFIEKKGSIGVQKDSVFVFRFMPSRIKSRSTQLSVNIAGFREPDREIFGSTSVSVQNVSSVQRYEDLESTAFSNFTKNSITASYRHAGENVDMYQLAGSGGFNLPSGYVFIRGNIYTMTHQSDPIVNNTYLTYKRENNEFTIGNINKLLELSMFGRGLEYAYTSPDKNKKIEAGFVDQTYSLIERNSFLKYGYGFYTRGIIGAQNASRNIAGTYIFRNDPYEKARHHVAGTDLQYAFGKDWKTNTKVYGGLSFYENSQPAKPSLALESQYSGMIRKISLNGNYFYSTDYYPGNRRGILQIQQNFSTMIFKDHYVYANIMASHFSPKFYFYSNNLNSSNIRLDTGINFPKRGNVGMGLGYQYQEENSNSYNNFFNAQPYEETKQLKTQRLTEYLTWLSPDKQHSSILSMETGLVRYPDNDKLQYQMKVSGTYSYRWLTVNGIYQHGSYFLSEYAFSRLMNKSTPYEKLSLSAFVNKNFFDNQLNVTSGISYTNDVLYGKSPSGFMNLKYARERYALYLNSSYFSYSSGSFTNNLFTVEAGVTVNLRNSTLDPGKKGDIKAFVYYDLNENNIYDEGDKEAAGYLIMLNTISFKTDASGFISYRSIPYGKFALKQVIQQGWYYDETEFTVDKHHYTLEIPLHQNGTTQGKITYDFDAKTAVDFTPKTGGILFNIYRNDQLVQRIITDDNGEFASFLPSGNYRIELNKNSLPSNTYCERSTDTFKVEAGKIVHVEPFVIKVREKVIRVKKFGGLE
;
A
#
# COMPACT_ATOMS: atom_id res chain seq x y z
N MET A 1 37.76 31.02 15.77
CA MET A 1 38.01 32.30 16.48
C MET A 1 36.92 32.40 17.53
N ILE A 2 37.23 31.99 18.77
CA ILE A 2 36.32 31.95 19.92
C ILE A 2 36.42 33.33 20.59
N ALA A 3 35.39 34.14 20.42
CA ALA A 3 35.29 35.42 21.13
C ALA A 3 34.75 35.14 22.55
N PHE A 4 35.63 35.18 23.51
CA PHE A 4 35.27 35.31 24.93
C PHE A 4 34.68 36.68 25.15
N GLN A 5 33.37 36.81 25.34
CA GLN A 5 32.75 37.99 25.91
C GLN A 5 32.98 37.95 27.41
N ILE A 6 33.90 38.80 27.86
CA ILE A 6 34.09 39.07 29.29
C ILE A 6 32.87 39.83 29.78
N TRP A 7 32.06 39.17 30.59
CA TRP A 7 30.90 39.76 31.26
C TRP A 7 31.42 40.57 32.43
N ILE A 8 31.37 41.93 32.35
CA ILE A 8 31.67 42.83 33.47
C ILE A 8 30.39 42.90 34.31
N PRO A 9 30.37 42.42 35.56
CA PRO A 9 29.21 42.60 36.41
C PRO A 9 29.05 44.11 36.71
N ALA A 10 27.82 44.61 36.46
CA ALA A 10 27.51 46.01 36.86
C ALA A 10 27.78 46.17 38.36
N GLN A 11 28.68 47.11 38.72
CA GLN A 11 28.98 47.45 40.11
C GLN A 11 27.69 47.87 40.79
N ASN A 12 27.23 47.09 41.76
CA ASN A 12 26.13 47.43 42.64
C ASN A 12 26.52 48.61 43.49
N SER A 13 26.10 49.85 43.18
CA SER A 13 26.35 51.09 43.92
C SER A 13 25.52 51.17 45.20
N SER A 14 24.63 50.19 45.48
CA SER A 14 23.72 50.29 46.66
C SER A 14 24.06 49.40 47.84
N GLY A 15 25.06 48.48 47.68
CA GLY A 15 25.39 47.51 48.76
C GLY A 15 24.28 46.51 49.08
N ILE A 16 23.30 46.36 48.15
CA ILE A 16 22.20 45.38 48.26
C ILE A 16 22.37 44.28 47.21
N HIS A 17 22.40 43.03 47.65
CA HIS A 17 22.53 41.88 46.80
C HIS A 17 21.19 41.12 46.65
N LEU A 18 20.81 40.85 45.43
CA LEU A 18 19.60 40.07 45.11
C LEU A 18 20.01 38.73 44.54
N ASN A 19 19.51 37.63 45.11
CA ASN A 19 19.67 36.30 44.63
C ASN A 19 18.31 35.57 44.57
N ILE A 20 18.15 34.65 43.63
CA ILE A 20 16.90 33.89 43.46
C ILE A 20 17.22 32.42 43.70
N ARG A 21 16.50 31.78 44.62
CA ARG A 21 16.57 30.35 44.89
C ARG A 21 15.33 29.69 44.33
N ASN A 22 15.52 28.56 43.64
CA ASN A 22 14.45 27.72 43.13
C ASN A 22 14.21 26.59 44.13
N GLU A 23 13.07 26.60 44.79
CA GLU A 23 12.60 25.60 45.74
C GLU A 23 11.47 24.72 45.14
N SER A 24 11.31 24.77 43.79
CA SER A 24 10.25 24.03 43.06
C SER A 24 10.46 22.56 43.21
N ARG A 25 9.38 21.83 43.56
CA ARG A 25 9.39 20.36 43.65
C ARG A 25 8.97 19.75 42.29
N ALA A 26 9.62 18.67 41.90
CA ALA A 26 9.37 17.96 40.63
C ALA A 26 7.95 17.37 40.55
N ASP A 27 7.29 17.12 41.69
CA ASP A 27 5.93 16.58 41.77
C ASP A 27 4.84 17.64 41.50
N LYS A 28 5.17 18.91 41.46
CA LYS A 28 4.26 20.04 41.17
C LYS A 28 4.55 20.67 39.82
N ALA A 29 4.38 19.88 38.74
CA ALA A 29 4.55 20.40 37.38
C ALA A 29 3.74 21.70 37.16
N GLY A 30 4.39 22.72 36.62
CA GLY A 30 3.78 24.00 36.25
C GLY A 30 3.60 25.02 37.39
N ILE A 31 4.22 24.83 38.52
CA ILE A 31 4.30 25.84 39.57
C ILE A 31 5.78 26.03 39.96
N LEU A 32 6.29 27.25 39.88
CA LEU A 32 7.61 27.61 40.33
C LEU A 32 7.48 28.23 41.73
N ASP A 33 8.08 27.58 42.73
CA ASP A 33 8.23 28.10 44.07
C ASP A 33 9.64 28.69 44.17
N LEU A 34 9.73 30.01 44.16
CA LEU A 34 10.99 30.74 44.19
C LEU A 34 11.09 31.54 45.50
N ILE A 35 12.30 31.79 45.95
CA ILE A 35 12.60 32.70 47.07
C ILE A 35 13.56 33.75 46.55
N ALA A 36 13.13 35.02 46.56
CA ALA A 36 14.02 36.12 46.36
C ALA A 36 14.73 36.43 47.72
N VAL A 37 16.02 36.26 47.70
CA VAL A 37 16.89 36.48 48.88
C VAL A 37 17.64 37.81 48.70
N LEU A 38 17.37 38.75 49.57
CA LEU A 38 18.10 39.98 49.62
C LEU A 38 19.06 39.94 50.79
N SER A 39 20.25 40.50 50.63
CA SER A 39 21.20 40.74 51.70
C SER A 39 21.71 42.17 51.57
N SER A 40 21.77 42.89 52.73
CA SER A 40 22.25 44.25 52.82
C SER A 40 23.64 44.33 53.43
N GLU A 41 24.59 44.86 52.69
CA GLU A 41 25.93 45.34 53.18
C GLU A 41 25.96 46.84 53.22
N ALA A 42 24.83 47.49 52.95
CA ALA A 42 24.74 48.94 53.02
C ALA A 42 24.77 49.43 54.47
N ALA A 43 25.32 50.61 54.73
CA ALA A 43 25.39 51.24 56.09
C ALA A 43 24.06 51.89 56.54
N THR A 44 23.06 52.01 55.59
CA THR A 44 21.77 52.64 55.84
C THR A 44 20.62 51.68 55.43
N PRO A 45 19.47 51.76 56.14
CA PRO A 45 18.30 50.92 55.70
C PRO A 45 17.90 51.19 54.28
N PHE A 46 17.54 50.15 53.55
CA PHE A 46 17.07 50.24 52.16
C PHE A 46 15.55 49.93 52.09
N LYS A 47 14.82 50.90 51.54
CA LYS A 47 13.40 50.76 51.24
C LYS A 47 13.18 50.82 49.75
N GLY A 48 12.40 49.82 49.18
CA GLY A 48 12.16 49.75 47.75
C GLY A 48 11.13 48.71 47.38
N LYS A 49 11.19 48.32 46.18
CA LYS A 49 10.32 47.28 45.62
C LYS A 49 11.05 46.35 44.66
N ILE A 50 10.64 45.07 44.64
CA ILE A 50 11.04 44.13 43.60
C ILE A 50 9.90 44.05 42.60
N GLU A 51 10.21 44.38 41.35
CA GLU A 51 9.32 44.14 40.21
C GLU A 51 9.71 42.81 39.53
N ILE A 52 8.71 41.97 39.26
CA ILE A 52 8.90 40.65 38.68
C ILE A 52 8.26 40.63 37.31
N ALA A 53 9.11 40.61 36.27
CA ALA A 53 8.67 40.47 34.88
C ALA A 53 8.75 39.00 34.46
N VAL A 54 7.61 38.50 33.98
CA VAL A 54 7.48 37.13 33.51
C VAL A 54 7.08 37.11 32.02
N PRO A 55 7.55 36.14 31.23
CA PRO A 55 7.19 36.04 29.80
C PRO A 55 5.76 35.57 29.64
N GLN A 56 5.29 35.58 28.38
CA GLN A 56 3.96 35.10 28.01
C GLN A 56 3.79 33.64 28.40
N GLY A 57 2.67 33.27 28.97
CA GLY A 57 2.39 31.92 29.48
C GLY A 57 2.89 31.67 30.89
N PHE A 58 3.45 32.71 31.55
CA PHE A 58 3.79 32.71 32.96
C PHE A 58 2.96 33.74 33.71
N ARG A 59 2.52 33.41 34.89
CA ARG A 59 1.76 34.32 35.75
C ARG A 59 2.32 34.30 37.17
N ASN A 60 2.74 35.46 37.62
CA ASN A 60 3.12 35.67 39.01
C ASN A 60 1.88 35.83 39.89
N ILE A 61 1.68 34.93 40.84
CA ILE A 61 0.54 34.96 41.77
C ILE A 61 0.90 35.60 43.12
N SER A 62 2.16 35.85 43.39
CA SER A 62 2.58 36.58 44.59
C SER A 62 2.45 38.09 44.42
N GLY A 63 2.04 38.58 43.24
CA GLY A 63 2.00 40.00 42.91
C GLY A 63 3.23 40.42 42.08
N ASN A 64 3.02 41.30 41.10
CA ASN A 64 4.09 41.75 40.20
C ASN A 64 5.10 42.70 40.91
N THR A 65 4.73 43.18 42.07
CA THR A 65 5.59 44.10 42.89
C THR A 65 5.55 43.68 44.36
N LEU A 66 6.72 43.41 44.93
CA LEU A 66 6.88 43.09 46.35
C LEU A 66 7.63 44.24 47.05
N GLN A 67 7.08 44.71 48.16
CA GLN A 67 7.72 45.77 48.97
C GLN A 67 8.90 45.20 49.74
N VAL A 68 9.97 45.96 49.82
CA VAL A 68 11.23 45.62 50.47
C VAL A 68 11.54 46.70 51.48
N ASP A 69 11.79 46.30 52.74
CA ASP A 69 12.36 47.06 53.79
C ASP A 69 13.43 46.22 54.51
N ILE A 70 14.71 46.56 54.38
CA ILE A 70 15.81 45.73 54.87
C ILE A 70 16.81 46.55 55.61
N GLN A 71 17.18 46.11 56.76
CA GLN A 71 18.16 46.82 57.66
C GLN A 71 19.61 46.46 57.31
N PRO A 72 20.59 47.27 57.68
CA PRO A 72 22.00 46.96 57.52
C PRO A 72 22.35 45.58 58.13
N GLY A 73 23.02 44.74 57.36
CA GLY A 73 23.42 43.36 57.75
C GLY A 73 22.34 42.33 57.80
N GLU A 74 21.10 42.71 57.49
CA GLU A 74 19.94 41.77 57.46
C GLU A 74 19.85 40.94 56.16
N ARG A 75 19.18 39.77 56.25
CA ARG A 75 18.75 38.94 55.11
C ARG A 75 17.26 38.83 55.11
N LEU A 76 16.65 39.24 54.01
CA LEU A 76 15.22 39.19 53.81
C LEU A 76 14.86 38.07 52.75
N PHE A 77 13.88 37.25 53.09
CA PHE A 77 13.41 36.15 52.22
C PHE A 77 11.98 36.44 51.78
N LEU A 78 11.78 36.64 50.46
CA LEU A 78 10.47 36.93 49.89
C LEU A 78 10.03 35.76 49.04
N PRO A 79 8.94 35.08 49.40
CA PRO A 79 8.41 33.96 48.61
C PRO A 79 7.73 34.47 47.34
N VAL A 80 8.08 33.89 46.22
CA VAL A 80 7.51 34.18 44.89
C VAL A 80 6.96 32.91 44.28
N LYS A 81 5.70 32.92 43.91
CA LYS A 81 5.06 31.83 43.17
C LYS A 81 4.70 32.27 41.78
N ILE A 82 5.17 31.50 40.81
CA ILE A 82 4.87 31.70 39.39
C ILE A 82 4.25 30.45 38.86
N VAL A 83 3.11 30.59 38.22
CA VAL A 83 2.43 29.47 37.49
C VAL A 83 2.83 29.52 36.05
N VAL A 84 3.27 28.37 35.55
CA VAL A 84 3.58 28.14 34.14
C VAL A 84 2.37 27.50 33.49
N SER A 85 1.77 28.16 32.49
CA SER A 85 0.66 27.66 31.74
C SER A 85 1.06 26.45 30.87
N SER A 86 0.13 25.53 30.59
CA SER A 86 0.33 24.46 29.61
C SER A 86 0.56 25.01 28.18
N ASN A 87 0.20 26.27 27.95
CA ASN A 87 0.37 26.97 26.68
C ASN A 87 1.69 27.76 26.60
N ALA A 88 2.49 27.78 27.67
CA ALA A 88 3.79 28.41 27.63
C ALA A 88 4.66 27.79 26.51
N VAL A 89 5.24 28.63 25.67
CA VAL A 89 6.09 28.21 24.57
C VAL A 89 7.28 27.44 25.09
N SER A 90 7.58 26.27 24.48
CA SER A 90 8.73 25.44 24.86
C SER A 90 10.07 26.16 24.62
N GLY A 91 11.05 25.88 25.47
CA GLY A 91 12.38 26.48 25.44
C GLY A 91 12.70 27.31 26.69
N ASP A 92 13.76 28.07 26.61
CA ASP A 92 14.24 28.84 27.75
C ASP A 92 13.47 30.13 27.90
N ALA A 93 12.74 30.22 29.00
CA ALA A 93 11.97 31.38 29.40
C ALA A 93 12.80 32.22 30.44
N ARG A 94 12.86 33.53 30.25
CA ARG A 94 13.60 34.45 31.11
C ARG A 94 12.66 35.11 32.09
N LEU A 95 12.93 34.94 33.39
CA LEU A 95 12.26 35.60 34.49
C LEU A 95 13.20 36.69 35.01
N ILE A 96 12.73 37.94 35.05
CA ILE A 96 13.57 39.07 35.43
C ILE A 96 13.05 39.67 36.74
N PHE A 97 13.91 39.77 37.73
CA PHE A 97 13.66 40.38 39.04
C PHE A 97 14.44 41.67 39.15
N ARG A 98 13.74 42.80 39.26
CA ARG A 98 14.32 44.17 39.38
C ARG A 98 14.04 44.76 40.72
N LEU A 99 15.10 45.04 41.46
CA LEU A 99 15.02 45.75 42.70
C LEU A 99 15.24 47.26 42.45
N SER A 100 14.31 48.10 42.86
CA SER A 100 14.40 49.53 42.75
C SER A 100 14.09 50.18 44.09
N ASP A 101 14.69 51.36 44.34
CA ASP A 101 14.37 52.18 45.48
C ASP A 101 13.02 52.91 45.33
N LEU A 102 12.58 53.73 46.32
CA LEU A 102 11.32 54.43 46.25
C LEU A 102 11.26 55.50 45.15
N GLN A 103 12.39 55.89 44.59
CA GLN A 103 12.50 56.87 43.49
C GLN A 103 12.61 56.15 42.14
N ASN A 104 12.38 54.82 42.09
CA ASN A 104 12.48 53.95 40.90
C ASN A 104 13.91 53.82 40.31
N LYS A 105 14.94 54.18 41.07
CA LYS A 105 16.31 53.92 40.65
C LYS A 105 16.68 52.45 40.88
N MET A 106 17.17 51.80 39.87
CA MET A 106 17.53 50.33 39.87
C MET A 106 18.72 50.11 40.83
N ALA A 107 18.51 49.31 41.88
CA ALA A 107 19.50 48.86 42.81
C ALA A 107 20.16 47.55 42.49
N ALA A 108 19.40 46.57 41.98
CA ALA A 108 19.89 45.28 41.51
C ALA A 108 18.92 44.65 40.48
N GLU A 109 19.45 43.86 39.55
CA GLU A 109 18.67 43.03 38.63
C GLU A 109 19.20 41.61 38.67
N LYS A 110 18.30 40.64 38.69
CA LYS A 110 18.65 39.22 38.60
C LYS A 110 17.77 38.53 37.57
N GLU A 111 18.40 37.83 36.65
CA GLU A 111 17.75 37.01 35.66
C GLU A 111 17.79 35.52 36.07
N MET A 112 16.69 34.82 35.89
CA MET A 112 16.58 33.38 36.06
C MET A 112 16.03 32.76 34.79
N LEU A 113 16.70 31.71 34.28
CA LEU A 113 16.25 30.92 33.17
C LEU A 113 15.44 29.72 33.68
N TYR A 114 14.31 29.48 33.02
CA TYR A 114 13.49 28.31 33.25
C TYR A 114 13.16 27.64 31.91
N THR A 115 13.55 26.38 31.78
CA THR A 115 13.27 25.60 30.55
C THR A 115 11.89 24.99 30.61
N VAL A 116 11.01 25.45 29.72
CA VAL A 116 9.67 24.87 29.52
C VAL A 116 9.79 23.60 28.71
N ALA A 117 9.32 22.49 29.25
CA ALA A 117 9.33 21.18 28.59
C ALA A 117 8.52 21.21 27.30
N GLU A 118 9.03 20.51 26.26
CA GLU A 118 8.41 20.42 24.97
C GLU A 118 7.22 19.46 24.99
N ASN A 119 6.07 19.91 24.48
CA ASN A 119 4.90 19.09 24.20
C ASN A 119 4.60 19.14 22.68
N ASN A 120 4.77 18.01 22.01
CA ASN A 120 4.66 17.88 20.57
C ASN A 120 3.34 17.23 20.13
N THR A 121 2.28 17.33 20.91
CA THR A 121 0.99 16.72 20.58
C THR A 121 0.37 17.39 19.37
N ILE A 122 0.14 16.60 18.30
CA ILE A 122 -0.48 17.02 17.06
C ILE A 122 -1.44 15.95 16.56
N ARG A 123 -2.54 16.34 15.92
CA ARG A 123 -3.57 15.41 15.40
C ARG A 123 -3.98 15.79 14.00
N ILE A 124 -4.42 14.78 13.24
CA ILE A 124 -5.03 14.95 11.93
C ILE A 124 -6.40 14.27 11.89
N ALA A 125 -7.38 14.91 11.28
CA ALA A 125 -8.72 14.38 11.07
C ALA A 125 -9.27 14.86 9.71
N ALA A 126 -10.08 14.04 9.07
CA ALA A 126 -10.86 14.45 7.90
C ALA A 126 -12.08 15.25 8.35
N GLU A 127 -12.39 16.36 7.69
CA GLU A 127 -13.59 17.15 7.99
C GLU A 127 -14.87 16.40 7.59
N SER A 128 -14.80 15.64 6.50
CA SER A 128 -15.91 14.80 6.05
C SER A 128 -15.39 13.37 5.77
N PRO A 129 -15.91 12.34 6.44
CA PRO A 129 -15.45 10.97 6.23
C PRO A 129 -15.95 10.38 4.90
N VAL A 130 -17.06 10.92 4.35
CA VAL A 130 -17.65 10.49 3.07
C VAL A 130 -18.00 11.71 2.23
N ILE A 131 -17.67 11.63 0.94
CA ILE A 131 -18.01 12.63 -0.08
C ILE A 131 -18.82 11.94 -1.17
N TYR A 132 -19.99 12.48 -1.49
CA TYR A 132 -20.88 11.95 -2.54
C TYR A 132 -20.70 12.75 -3.83
N VAL A 133 -20.49 12.05 -4.95
CA VAL A 133 -20.24 12.63 -6.28
C VAL A 133 -21.30 12.11 -7.24
N SER A 134 -22.03 13.01 -7.88
CA SER A 134 -23.13 12.65 -8.80
C SER A 134 -22.71 12.61 -10.27
N LYS A 135 -21.67 13.32 -10.66
CA LYS A 135 -21.17 13.39 -12.05
C LYS A 135 -19.67 13.17 -12.10
N ALA A 136 -19.21 12.48 -13.13
CA ALA A 136 -17.78 12.23 -13.38
C ALA A 136 -16.94 13.51 -13.60
N THR A 137 -17.59 14.63 -13.90
CA THR A 137 -16.97 15.94 -14.07
C THR A 137 -16.91 16.76 -12.79
N ASP A 138 -17.51 16.26 -11.69
CA ASP A 138 -17.50 16.97 -10.43
C ASP A 138 -16.11 16.91 -9.81
N SER A 139 -15.58 18.06 -9.39
CA SER A 139 -14.34 18.15 -8.64
C SER A 139 -14.57 17.68 -7.20
N VAL A 140 -13.78 16.75 -6.75
CA VAL A 140 -13.78 16.26 -5.37
C VAL A 140 -12.82 17.10 -4.55
N GLU A 141 -13.33 17.72 -3.51
CA GLU A 141 -12.54 18.48 -2.53
C GLU A 141 -12.44 17.71 -1.22
N VAL A 142 -11.22 17.31 -0.87
CA VAL A 142 -10.91 16.59 0.37
C VAL A 142 -10.22 17.55 1.33
N ARG A 143 -10.75 17.67 2.55
CA ARG A 143 -10.27 18.56 3.60
C ARG A 143 -9.74 17.74 4.78
N ALA A 144 -8.52 18.02 5.18
CA ALA A 144 -7.90 17.46 6.38
C ALA A 144 -7.54 18.58 7.36
N ARG A 145 -8.07 18.52 8.56
CA ARG A 145 -7.76 19.43 9.65
C ARG A 145 -6.61 18.88 10.46
N VAL A 146 -5.57 19.68 10.64
CA VAL A 146 -4.45 19.35 11.51
C VAL A 146 -4.45 20.32 12.69
N SER A 147 -4.51 19.79 13.91
CA SER A 147 -4.57 20.52 15.16
C SER A 147 -3.29 20.36 15.95
N ASN A 148 -2.59 21.45 16.19
CA ASN A 148 -1.43 21.48 17.09
C ASN A 148 -1.90 21.72 18.53
N LEU A 149 -1.90 20.68 19.34
CA LEU A 149 -2.27 20.72 20.76
C LEU A 149 -1.04 20.87 21.68
N GLY A 150 0.12 21.05 21.09
CA GLY A 150 1.40 21.21 21.77
C GLY A 150 1.74 22.67 22.05
N ASN A 151 2.91 22.88 22.64
CA ASN A 151 3.44 24.20 23.03
C ASN A 151 4.61 24.67 22.17
N ARG A 152 4.78 24.06 21.00
CA ARG A 152 5.78 24.45 20.00
C ARG A 152 5.11 24.60 18.64
N LYS A 153 5.58 25.54 17.84
CA LYS A 153 5.22 25.67 16.43
C LYS A 153 5.65 24.41 15.68
N GLN A 154 4.72 23.76 14.96
CA GLN A 154 4.96 22.51 14.24
C GLN A 154 4.99 22.76 12.74
N ASN A 155 6.04 22.28 12.08
CA ASN A 155 6.08 22.21 10.61
C ASN A 155 5.62 20.81 10.20
N VAL A 156 4.65 20.76 9.32
CA VAL A 156 4.01 19.51 8.93
C VAL A 156 3.92 19.37 7.42
N THR A 157 3.95 18.12 6.97
CA THR A 157 3.61 17.74 5.60
C THR A 157 2.41 16.81 5.64
N VAL A 158 1.32 17.20 4.99
CA VAL A 158 0.13 16.37 4.81
C VAL A 158 0.19 15.75 3.41
N VAL A 159 0.14 14.43 3.36
CA VAL A 159 0.23 13.64 2.14
C VAL A 159 -1.14 13.04 1.82
N PHE A 160 -1.67 13.36 0.65
CA PHE A 160 -2.89 12.76 0.11
C PHE A 160 -2.51 11.70 -0.92
N LYS A 161 -2.93 10.45 -0.69
CA LYS A 161 -2.75 9.36 -1.64
C LYS A 161 -3.90 9.38 -2.65
N ILE A 162 -3.55 9.58 -3.92
CA ILE A 162 -4.53 9.59 -5.02
C ILE A 162 -4.92 8.14 -5.35
N PRO A 163 -6.23 7.80 -5.35
CA PRO A 163 -6.68 6.42 -5.60
C PRO A 163 -6.33 5.89 -6.99
N GLU A 164 -6.04 6.79 -7.95
CA GLU A 164 -5.98 6.52 -9.38
C GLU A 164 -4.58 6.35 -9.95
N ALA A 165 -3.54 6.59 -9.17
CA ALA A 165 -2.19 6.53 -9.66
C ALA A 165 -1.65 5.10 -9.67
N ASP A 166 -1.86 4.37 -10.75
CA ASP A 166 -1.24 3.06 -10.97
C ASP A 166 0.23 3.18 -11.39
N GLN A 167 0.66 4.36 -11.84
CA GLN A 167 2.05 4.63 -12.23
C GLN A 167 2.42 6.10 -11.95
N GLY A 168 3.51 6.32 -11.22
CA GLY A 168 4.04 7.64 -10.93
C GLY A 168 3.53 8.26 -9.63
N ASN A 169 3.50 9.58 -9.54
CA ASN A 169 3.23 10.34 -8.32
C ASN A 169 1.82 10.10 -7.73
N ALA A 170 1.66 8.96 -7.03
CA ALA A 170 0.42 8.61 -6.32
C ALA A 170 0.14 9.51 -5.10
N PHE A 171 1.04 10.44 -4.77
CA PHE A 171 1.00 11.22 -3.54
C PHE A 171 1.12 12.71 -3.84
N ILE A 172 0.22 13.51 -3.27
CA ILE A 172 0.33 14.97 -3.26
C ILE A 172 0.67 15.42 -1.86
N GLU A 173 1.76 16.16 -1.74
CA GLU A 173 2.24 16.70 -0.47
C GLU A 173 1.83 18.18 -0.33
N LYS A 174 1.27 18.53 0.81
CA LYS A 174 0.97 19.91 1.21
C LYS A 174 1.75 20.22 2.48
N LYS A 175 2.62 21.23 2.42
CA LYS A 175 3.42 21.67 3.57
C LYS A 175 2.76 22.85 4.24
N GLY A 176 2.87 22.91 5.56
CA GLY A 176 2.36 24.02 6.34
C GLY A 176 3.05 24.14 7.70
N SER A 177 2.86 25.27 8.32
CA SER A 177 3.38 25.54 9.66
C SER A 177 2.23 25.94 10.56
N ILE A 178 2.08 25.24 11.69
CA ILE A 178 0.94 25.40 12.60
C ILE A 178 1.45 25.95 13.93
N GLY A 179 0.95 27.13 14.30
CA GLY A 179 1.29 27.77 15.55
C GLY A 179 0.83 26.97 16.78
N VAL A 180 1.31 27.38 17.94
CA VAL A 180 0.93 26.78 19.23
C VAL A 180 -0.59 26.91 19.41
N GLN A 181 -1.25 25.82 19.77
CA GLN A 181 -2.70 25.74 20.01
C GLN A 181 -3.57 26.22 18.82
N LYS A 182 -3.07 26.10 17.58
CA LYS A 182 -3.80 26.47 16.36
C LYS A 182 -4.10 25.28 15.49
N ASP A 183 -5.12 25.44 14.64
CA ASP A 183 -5.51 24.47 13.63
C ASP A 183 -5.18 25.01 12.23
N SER A 184 -4.98 24.10 11.29
CA SER A 184 -4.86 24.41 9.87
C SER A 184 -5.59 23.37 9.03
N VAL A 185 -6.29 23.81 7.98
CA VAL A 185 -7.00 22.93 7.06
C VAL A 185 -6.20 22.82 5.77
N PHE A 186 -5.88 21.57 5.41
CA PHE A 186 -5.19 21.23 4.16
C PHE A 186 -6.22 20.74 3.16
N VAL A 187 -6.27 21.38 2.00
CA VAL A 187 -7.27 21.10 0.96
C VAL A 187 -6.61 20.46 -0.23
N PHE A 188 -7.19 19.36 -0.69
CA PHE A 188 -6.81 18.67 -1.91
C PHE A 188 -8.02 18.55 -2.83
N ARG A 189 -7.85 18.95 -4.10
CA ARG A 189 -8.88 18.85 -5.13
C ARG A 189 -8.40 17.95 -6.27
N PHE A 190 -9.27 17.06 -6.73
CA PHE A 190 -9.03 16.23 -7.88
C PHE A 190 -10.32 15.93 -8.65
N MET A 191 -10.18 15.58 -9.92
CA MET A 191 -11.28 15.05 -10.73
C MET A 191 -11.10 13.54 -10.87
N PRO A 192 -12.05 12.71 -10.45
CA PRO A 192 -12.01 11.28 -10.71
C PRO A 192 -11.95 11.00 -12.20
N SER A 193 -11.10 10.07 -12.65
CA SER A 193 -11.10 9.68 -14.05
C SER A 193 -12.41 9.00 -14.43
N ARG A 194 -12.85 9.13 -15.69
CA ARG A 194 -14.12 8.51 -16.18
C ARG A 194 -14.17 7.01 -15.96
N ILE A 195 -13.03 6.33 -15.95
CA ILE A 195 -12.95 4.88 -15.76
C ILE A 195 -13.19 4.52 -14.28
N LYS A 196 -12.63 5.29 -13.36
CA LYS A 196 -12.73 5.05 -11.91
C LYS A 196 -13.96 5.71 -11.27
N SER A 197 -14.55 6.73 -11.90
CA SER A 197 -15.85 7.26 -11.48
C SER A 197 -17.00 6.25 -11.62
N ARG A 198 -16.76 5.12 -12.31
CA ARG A 198 -17.67 3.98 -12.34
C ARG A 198 -17.52 3.02 -11.15
N SER A 199 -16.39 3.07 -10.44
CA SER A 199 -16.29 2.35 -9.16
C SER A 199 -17.23 3.00 -8.16
N THR A 200 -17.96 2.18 -7.44
CA THR A 200 -18.95 2.66 -6.44
C THR A 200 -18.29 3.41 -5.29
N GLN A 201 -17.01 3.20 -5.05
CA GLN A 201 -16.28 3.82 -3.94
C GLN A 201 -14.79 3.97 -4.25
N LEU A 202 -14.25 5.16 -3.96
CA LEU A 202 -12.82 5.46 -3.96
C LEU A 202 -12.40 5.86 -2.54
N SER A 203 -11.19 5.48 -2.11
CA SER A 203 -10.65 5.90 -0.81
C SER A 203 -9.45 6.80 -0.99
N VAL A 204 -9.51 8.01 -0.45
CA VAL A 204 -8.38 8.94 -0.36
C VAL A 204 -7.75 8.78 1.01
N ASN A 205 -6.56 8.19 1.08
CA ASN A 205 -5.80 8.06 2.32
C ASN A 205 -4.97 9.31 2.56
N ILE A 206 -4.97 9.80 3.80
CA ILE A 206 -4.30 11.03 4.22
C ILE A 206 -3.37 10.68 5.37
N ALA A 207 -2.10 11.08 5.27
CA ALA A 207 -1.12 10.88 6.33
C ALA A 207 -0.45 12.21 6.68
N GLY A 208 -0.26 12.46 7.96
CA GLY A 208 0.42 13.64 8.48
C GLY A 208 1.83 13.29 8.96
N PHE A 209 2.81 14.08 8.52
CA PHE A 209 4.22 13.93 8.87
C PHE A 209 4.73 15.20 9.56
N ARG A 210 5.49 15.04 10.62
CA ARG A 210 6.22 16.12 11.29
C ARG A 210 7.56 16.32 10.60
N GLU A 211 7.89 17.55 10.28
CA GLU A 211 9.20 17.92 9.75
C GLU A 211 10.17 18.30 10.89
N PRO A 212 11.52 18.11 10.78
CA PRO A 212 12.21 17.63 9.57
C PRO A 212 12.32 16.11 9.45
N ASP A 213 12.06 15.35 10.51
CA ASP A 213 12.37 13.91 10.59
C ASP A 213 11.36 13.03 9.81
N ARG A 214 10.31 13.62 9.26
CA ARG A 214 9.19 12.93 8.58
C ARG A 214 8.53 11.84 9.42
N GLU A 215 8.46 12.07 10.73
CA GLU A 215 7.75 11.18 11.63
C GLU A 215 6.24 11.26 11.42
N ILE A 216 5.58 10.10 11.25
CA ILE A 216 4.12 10.04 11.10
C ILE A 216 3.48 10.36 12.45
N PHE A 217 2.63 11.39 12.51
CA PHE A 217 1.87 11.72 13.72
C PHE A 217 0.41 11.26 13.65
N GLY A 218 -0.09 10.86 12.48
CA GLY A 218 -1.44 10.34 12.32
C GLY A 218 -1.82 10.09 10.88
N SER A 219 -2.90 9.35 10.69
CA SER A 219 -3.50 9.11 9.38
C SER A 219 -5.02 9.04 9.48
N THR A 220 -5.68 9.36 8.38
CA THR A 220 -7.13 9.29 8.22
C THR A 220 -7.47 8.96 6.77
N SER A 221 -8.72 8.63 6.48
CA SER A 221 -9.17 8.36 5.11
C SER A 221 -10.53 8.99 4.85
N VAL A 222 -10.76 9.35 3.59
CA VAL A 222 -12.05 9.87 3.10
C VAL A 222 -12.55 8.93 2.02
N SER A 223 -13.79 8.46 2.16
CA SER A 223 -14.47 7.65 1.15
C SER A 223 -15.17 8.58 0.17
N VAL A 224 -14.87 8.45 -1.11
CA VAL A 224 -15.59 9.15 -2.20
C VAL A 224 -16.52 8.15 -2.86
N GLN A 225 -17.81 8.37 -2.78
CA GLN A 225 -18.83 7.49 -3.32
C GLN A 225 -19.51 8.11 -4.54
N ASN A 226 -19.57 7.34 -5.63
CA ASN A 226 -20.32 7.73 -6.80
C ASN A 226 -21.79 7.37 -6.60
N VAL A 227 -22.68 8.38 -6.68
CA VAL A 227 -24.12 8.21 -6.49
C VAL A 227 -24.87 8.53 -7.78
N SER A 228 -25.75 7.63 -8.16
CA SER A 228 -26.66 7.79 -9.29
C SER A 228 -27.99 7.13 -8.97
N SER A 229 -29.03 7.46 -9.73
CA SER A 229 -30.36 6.83 -9.56
C SER A 229 -30.41 5.42 -10.14
N VAL A 230 -29.51 5.08 -11.05
CA VAL A 230 -29.43 3.74 -11.65
C VAL A 230 -28.02 3.22 -11.49
N GLN A 231 -27.89 2.13 -10.75
CA GLN A 231 -26.62 1.37 -10.63
C GLN A 231 -26.83 -0.09 -10.99
N ARG A 232 -25.73 -0.74 -11.38
CA ARG A 232 -25.70 -2.17 -11.65
C ARG A 232 -24.79 -2.84 -10.62
N TYR A 233 -25.21 -3.99 -10.12
CA TYR A 233 -24.39 -4.79 -9.22
C TYR A 233 -23.12 -5.24 -9.94
N GLU A 234 -21.98 -4.98 -9.32
CA GLU A 234 -20.69 -5.48 -9.71
C GLU A 234 -20.13 -6.34 -8.57
N ASP A 235 -19.86 -7.60 -8.88
CA ASP A 235 -19.25 -8.49 -7.88
C ASP A 235 -17.75 -8.16 -7.74
N LEU A 236 -17.38 -7.51 -6.66
CA LEU A 236 -15.99 -7.13 -6.37
C LEU A 236 -15.12 -8.35 -6.00
N GLU A 237 -15.72 -9.48 -5.60
CA GLU A 237 -14.98 -10.72 -5.30
C GLU A 237 -14.54 -11.46 -6.57
N SER A 238 -15.07 -11.13 -7.73
CA SER A 238 -14.70 -11.73 -9.02
C SER A 238 -13.34 -11.23 -9.57
N THR A 239 -12.60 -10.41 -8.84
CA THR A 239 -11.30 -9.85 -9.27
C THR A 239 -10.20 -10.87 -9.52
N ALA A 240 -10.31 -12.11 -9.03
CA ALA A 240 -9.41 -13.20 -9.39
C ALA A 240 -9.44 -13.58 -10.88
N PHE A 241 -10.51 -13.20 -11.60
CA PHE A 241 -10.69 -13.38 -13.04
C PHE A 241 -10.76 -12.03 -13.79
N SER A 242 -10.22 -10.98 -13.26
CA SER A 242 -10.33 -9.61 -13.79
C SER A 242 -9.82 -9.44 -15.24
N ASN A 243 -8.99 -10.34 -15.72
CA ASN A 243 -8.55 -10.34 -17.13
C ASN A 243 -9.64 -10.82 -18.12
N PHE A 244 -10.77 -11.34 -17.64
CA PHE A 244 -11.83 -11.95 -18.46
C PHE A 244 -13.19 -11.29 -18.28
N THR A 245 -13.29 -10.16 -17.64
CA THR A 245 -14.57 -9.53 -17.27
C THR A 245 -15.25 -8.79 -18.41
N LYS A 246 -14.59 -8.60 -19.54
CA LYS A 246 -15.20 -7.96 -20.70
C LYS A 246 -15.44 -8.98 -21.80
N ASN A 247 -16.70 -9.12 -22.22
CA ASN A 247 -17.02 -9.81 -23.45
C ASN A 247 -16.34 -9.06 -24.60
N SER A 248 -15.49 -9.72 -25.36
CA SER A 248 -14.74 -9.06 -26.44
C SER A 248 -14.41 -10.03 -27.56
N ILE A 249 -14.30 -9.47 -28.76
CA ILE A 249 -13.82 -10.15 -29.94
C ILE A 249 -12.68 -9.33 -30.52
N THR A 250 -11.57 -9.99 -30.81
CA THR A 250 -10.37 -9.38 -31.40
C THR A 250 -10.06 -10.05 -32.72
N ALA A 251 -9.94 -9.27 -33.76
CA ALA A 251 -9.38 -9.69 -35.05
C ALA A 251 -7.99 -9.04 -35.20
N SER A 252 -7.00 -9.84 -35.58
CA SER A 252 -5.66 -9.35 -35.82
C SER A 252 -4.98 -10.00 -36.99
N TYR A 253 -4.06 -9.22 -37.58
CA TYR A 253 -3.14 -9.66 -38.61
C TYR A 253 -1.71 -9.46 -38.10
N ARG A 254 -0.87 -10.46 -38.34
CA ARG A 254 0.57 -10.39 -38.02
C ARG A 254 1.40 -10.85 -39.22
N HIS A 255 2.36 -10.02 -39.57
CA HIS A 255 3.41 -10.38 -40.52
C HIS A 255 4.73 -10.58 -39.75
N ALA A 256 5.45 -11.68 -40.01
CA ALA A 256 6.70 -11.99 -39.34
C ALA A 256 7.73 -12.53 -40.33
N GLY A 257 8.92 -11.90 -40.35
CA GLY A 257 10.01 -12.28 -41.24
C GLY A 257 9.69 -11.99 -42.72
N GLU A 258 10.15 -12.87 -43.61
CA GLU A 258 10.02 -12.63 -45.04
C GLU A 258 8.67 -13.15 -45.61
N ASN A 259 8.06 -14.20 -45.03
CA ASN A 259 6.94 -14.89 -45.66
C ASN A 259 5.94 -15.50 -44.66
N VAL A 260 5.86 -15.04 -43.43
CA VAL A 260 4.89 -15.60 -42.47
C VAL A 260 3.81 -14.59 -42.16
N ASP A 261 2.64 -14.80 -42.74
CA ASP A 261 1.43 -14.04 -42.38
C ASP A 261 0.53 -14.88 -41.48
N MET A 262 -0.01 -14.25 -40.45
CA MET A 262 -0.94 -14.89 -39.52
C MET A 262 -2.20 -14.04 -39.40
N TYR A 263 -3.36 -14.67 -39.59
CA TYR A 263 -4.66 -14.07 -39.30
C TYR A 263 -5.26 -14.74 -38.09
N GLN A 264 -5.67 -13.95 -37.12
CA GLN A 264 -6.19 -14.48 -35.87
C GLN A 264 -7.55 -13.86 -35.53
N LEU A 265 -8.45 -14.69 -35.05
CA LEU A 265 -9.70 -14.28 -34.41
C LEU A 265 -9.74 -14.88 -33.02
N ALA A 266 -9.77 -14.02 -32.02
CA ALA A 266 -9.84 -14.44 -30.63
C ALA A 266 -10.98 -13.71 -29.92
N GLY A 267 -11.58 -14.35 -28.94
CA GLY A 267 -12.62 -13.71 -28.16
C GLY A 267 -12.97 -14.47 -26.90
N SER A 268 -13.64 -13.77 -26.02
CA SER A 268 -14.19 -14.39 -24.82
C SER A 268 -15.47 -13.68 -24.42
N GLY A 269 -16.39 -14.44 -23.86
CA GLY A 269 -17.63 -13.88 -23.38
C GLY A 269 -18.37 -14.83 -22.46
N GLY A 270 -19.14 -14.28 -21.56
CA GLY A 270 -19.99 -15.04 -20.71
C GLY A 270 -21.39 -14.45 -20.64
N PHE A 271 -22.36 -15.30 -20.39
CA PHE A 271 -23.76 -14.92 -20.27
C PHE A 271 -24.47 -15.82 -19.25
N ASN A 272 -25.46 -15.23 -18.60
CA ASN A 272 -26.30 -15.95 -17.64
C ASN A 272 -27.40 -16.69 -18.38
N LEU A 273 -27.61 -17.95 -18.00
CA LEU A 273 -28.74 -18.77 -18.34
C LEU A 273 -29.67 -18.86 -17.12
N PRO A 274 -30.97 -19.26 -17.31
CA PRO A 274 -31.87 -19.47 -16.18
C PRO A 274 -31.36 -20.49 -15.14
N SER A 275 -30.53 -21.45 -15.60
CA SER A 275 -30.02 -22.54 -14.76
C SER A 275 -28.55 -22.41 -14.40
N GLY A 276 -27.85 -21.33 -14.78
CA GLY A 276 -26.43 -21.15 -14.50
C GLY A 276 -25.75 -20.11 -15.37
N TYR A 277 -24.44 -20.22 -15.49
CA TYR A 277 -23.60 -19.30 -16.24
C TYR A 277 -22.74 -20.06 -17.26
N VAL A 278 -22.68 -19.55 -18.46
CA VAL A 278 -21.81 -20.07 -19.53
C VAL A 278 -20.73 -19.04 -19.84
N PHE A 279 -19.49 -19.50 -19.89
CA PHE A 279 -18.36 -18.76 -20.39
C PHE A 279 -17.74 -19.46 -21.58
N ILE A 280 -17.49 -18.72 -22.64
CA ILE A 280 -16.86 -19.22 -23.87
C ILE A 280 -15.60 -18.40 -24.11
N ARG A 281 -14.52 -19.10 -24.42
CA ARG A 281 -13.29 -18.51 -24.95
C ARG A 281 -12.95 -19.23 -26.25
N GLY A 282 -12.59 -18.45 -27.26
CA GLY A 282 -12.16 -18.98 -28.54
C GLY A 282 -10.92 -18.28 -29.05
N ASN A 283 -10.03 -19.02 -29.66
CA ASN A 283 -8.88 -18.53 -30.39
C ASN A 283 -8.59 -19.43 -31.58
N ILE A 284 -8.74 -18.87 -32.78
CA ILE A 284 -8.45 -19.51 -34.05
C ILE A 284 -7.49 -18.66 -34.85
N TYR A 285 -6.46 -19.25 -35.40
CA TYR A 285 -5.57 -18.56 -36.34
C TYR A 285 -5.08 -19.48 -37.45
N THR A 286 -4.71 -18.87 -38.56
CA THR A 286 -4.13 -19.53 -39.73
C THR A 286 -2.81 -18.83 -40.08
N MET A 287 -1.85 -19.58 -40.61
CA MET A 287 -0.55 -19.08 -41.06
C MET A 287 -0.32 -19.47 -42.52
N THR A 288 0.47 -18.68 -43.25
CA THR A 288 0.70 -18.78 -44.68
C THR A 288 1.11 -20.19 -45.17
N HIS A 289 1.80 -20.99 -44.39
CA HIS A 289 2.30 -22.30 -44.79
C HIS A 289 1.56 -23.46 -44.11
N GLN A 290 0.42 -23.19 -43.47
CA GLN A 290 -0.40 -24.21 -42.85
C GLN A 290 -1.73 -24.35 -43.56
N SER A 291 -2.05 -25.61 -43.95
CA SER A 291 -3.32 -25.94 -44.63
C SER A 291 -4.52 -25.86 -43.68
N ASP A 292 -4.34 -26.23 -42.43
CA ASP A 292 -5.43 -26.26 -41.46
C ASP A 292 -5.28 -25.15 -40.41
N PRO A 293 -6.37 -24.47 -40.03
CA PRO A 293 -6.33 -23.48 -38.96
C PRO A 293 -6.03 -24.15 -37.62
N ILE A 294 -5.33 -23.41 -36.75
CA ILE A 294 -5.03 -23.85 -35.38
C ILE A 294 -6.09 -23.25 -34.45
N VAL A 295 -6.75 -24.13 -33.70
CA VAL A 295 -7.71 -23.75 -32.65
C VAL A 295 -7.15 -24.16 -31.31
N ASN A 296 -6.68 -23.15 -30.54
CA ASN A 296 -6.13 -23.37 -29.20
C ASN A 296 -6.69 -22.38 -28.18
N ASN A 297 -6.43 -22.59 -26.89
CA ASN A 297 -7.01 -21.77 -25.82
C ASN A 297 -8.53 -21.59 -25.95
N THR A 298 -9.21 -22.58 -26.57
CA THR A 298 -10.64 -22.55 -26.87
C THR A 298 -11.36 -23.53 -25.96
N TYR A 299 -12.28 -23.02 -25.16
CA TYR A 299 -13.04 -23.82 -24.22
C TYR A 299 -14.37 -23.18 -23.87
N LEU A 300 -15.27 -24.02 -23.37
CA LEU A 300 -16.56 -23.65 -22.82
C LEU A 300 -16.63 -24.11 -21.37
N THR A 301 -16.99 -23.19 -20.48
CA THR A 301 -17.21 -23.46 -19.06
C THR A 301 -18.68 -23.23 -18.73
N TYR A 302 -19.34 -24.21 -18.14
CA TYR A 302 -20.66 -24.10 -17.58
C TYR A 302 -20.60 -24.20 -16.07
N LYS A 303 -21.11 -23.17 -15.38
CA LYS A 303 -21.14 -23.10 -13.92
C LYS A 303 -22.58 -23.04 -13.43
N ARG A 304 -22.91 -23.96 -12.52
CA ARG A 304 -24.20 -24.01 -11.85
C ARG A 304 -23.97 -24.17 -10.34
N GLU A 305 -24.37 -23.19 -9.58
CA GLU A 305 -24.16 -23.17 -8.11
C GLU A 305 -22.67 -23.45 -7.77
N ASN A 306 -22.41 -24.57 -7.13
CA ASN A 306 -21.09 -25.00 -6.68
C ASN A 306 -20.31 -25.83 -7.70
N ASN A 307 -20.95 -26.20 -8.82
CA ASN A 307 -20.37 -27.07 -9.83
C ASN A 307 -19.94 -26.31 -11.08
N GLU A 308 -18.80 -26.67 -11.61
CA GLU A 308 -18.21 -26.08 -12.80
C GLU A 308 -17.73 -27.19 -13.74
N PHE A 309 -18.14 -27.15 -15.00
CA PHE A 309 -17.76 -28.08 -16.05
C PHE A 309 -17.08 -27.33 -17.19
N THR A 310 -15.87 -27.73 -17.55
CA THR A 310 -15.12 -27.12 -18.66
C THR A 310 -14.82 -28.20 -19.71
N ILE A 311 -15.08 -27.89 -21.00
CA ILE A 311 -14.75 -28.71 -22.14
C ILE A 311 -14.00 -27.86 -23.18
N GLY A 312 -13.00 -28.46 -23.82
CA GLY A 312 -12.15 -27.77 -24.81
C GLY A 312 -10.70 -27.88 -24.49
N ASN A 313 -9.93 -26.79 -24.68
CA ASN A 313 -8.55 -26.78 -24.26
C ASN A 313 -8.46 -26.60 -22.73
N ILE A 314 -7.92 -27.61 -22.09
CA ILE A 314 -7.58 -27.56 -20.64
C ILE A 314 -6.10 -27.17 -20.49
N ASN A 315 -5.85 -26.19 -19.64
CA ASN A 315 -4.50 -25.72 -19.32
C ASN A 315 -4.34 -25.75 -17.81
N LYS A 316 -3.68 -26.80 -17.30
CA LYS A 316 -3.42 -26.99 -15.87
C LYS A 316 -1.92 -26.96 -15.59
N LEU A 317 -1.52 -25.98 -14.82
CA LEU A 317 -0.17 -25.86 -14.26
C LEU A 317 -0.14 -26.62 -12.93
N LEU A 318 0.06 -27.91 -13.01
CA LEU A 318 0.31 -28.80 -11.87
C LEU A 318 1.80 -29.16 -11.80
N GLU A 319 2.17 -30.06 -10.93
CA GLU A 319 3.56 -30.56 -10.86
C GLU A 319 4.01 -31.16 -12.21
N LEU A 320 3.12 -31.88 -12.89
CA LEU A 320 3.23 -32.14 -14.31
C LEU A 320 2.19 -31.29 -15.04
N SER A 321 2.66 -30.37 -15.84
CA SER A 321 1.77 -29.51 -16.62
C SER A 321 1.01 -30.31 -17.67
N MET A 322 -0.29 -30.02 -17.79
CA MET A 322 -1.18 -30.66 -18.77
C MET A 322 -1.82 -29.61 -19.67
N PHE A 323 -1.59 -29.73 -20.97
CA PHE A 323 -2.11 -28.81 -21.99
C PHE A 323 -2.70 -29.62 -23.13
N GLY A 324 -3.92 -29.36 -23.50
CA GLY A 324 -4.53 -30.03 -24.63
C GLY A 324 -6.05 -29.99 -24.59
N ARG A 325 -6.69 -30.78 -25.43
CA ARG A 325 -8.12 -30.92 -25.43
C ARG A 325 -8.60 -31.88 -24.35
N GLY A 326 -9.67 -31.53 -23.67
CA GLY A 326 -10.12 -32.34 -22.55
C GLY A 326 -11.40 -31.84 -21.90
N LEU A 327 -11.63 -32.39 -20.72
CA LEU A 327 -12.74 -32.01 -19.87
C LEU A 327 -12.27 -31.89 -18.43
N GLU A 328 -12.86 -30.96 -17.72
CA GLU A 328 -12.61 -30.73 -16.30
C GLU A 328 -13.94 -30.54 -15.56
N TYR A 329 -14.00 -31.09 -14.38
CA TYR A 329 -15.04 -30.84 -13.40
C TYR A 329 -14.43 -30.24 -12.15
N ALA A 330 -15.05 -29.21 -11.61
CA ALA A 330 -14.70 -28.63 -10.33
C ALA A 330 -15.94 -28.42 -9.44
N TYR A 331 -15.79 -28.77 -8.20
CA TYR A 331 -16.79 -28.51 -7.15
C TYR A 331 -16.19 -27.60 -6.11
N THR A 332 -16.90 -26.54 -5.73
CA THR A 332 -16.53 -25.63 -4.66
C THR A 332 -17.64 -25.64 -3.60
N SER A 333 -17.31 -25.93 -2.34
CA SER A 333 -18.29 -25.92 -1.25
C SER A 333 -19.00 -24.55 -1.10
N PRO A 334 -20.23 -24.51 -0.53
CA PRO A 334 -20.98 -23.25 -0.35
C PRO A 334 -20.22 -22.22 0.48
N ASP A 335 -19.46 -22.67 1.48
CA ASP A 335 -18.56 -21.84 2.30
C ASP A 335 -17.27 -21.45 1.55
N LYS A 336 -17.11 -21.88 0.29
CA LYS A 336 -15.94 -21.73 -0.59
C LYS A 336 -14.62 -22.22 0.04
N ASN A 337 -14.67 -22.95 1.15
CA ASN A 337 -13.49 -23.37 1.87
C ASN A 337 -12.87 -24.67 1.35
N LYS A 338 -13.67 -25.51 0.66
CA LYS A 338 -13.24 -26.78 0.06
C LYS A 338 -13.43 -26.73 -1.45
N LYS A 339 -12.43 -27.19 -2.20
CA LYS A 339 -12.51 -27.31 -3.64
C LYS A 339 -12.00 -28.68 -4.06
N ILE A 340 -12.69 -29.33 -4.99
CA ILE A 340 -12.27 -30.59 -5.62
C ILE A 340 -12.25 -30.35 -7.13
N GLU A 341 -11.19 -30.73 -7.79
CA GLU A 341 -11.01 -30.64 -9.23
C GLU A 341 -10.62 -32.01 -9.77
N ALA A 342 -11.16 -32.39 -10.91
CA ALA A 342 -10.76 -33.58 -11.66
C ALA A 342 -10.83 -33.28 -13.15
N GLY A 343 -9.84 -33.74 -13.90
CA GLY A 343 -9.82 -33.51 -15.36
C GLY A 343 -9.07 -34.59 -16.11
N PHE A 344 -9.42 -34.70 -17.38
CA PHE A 344 -8.76 -35.52 -18.40
C PHE A 344 -8.26 -34.61 -19.52
N VAL A 345 -7.03 -34.82 -19.96
CA VAL A 345 -6.37 -34.02 -21.00
C VAL A 345 -5.69 -34.94 -22.02
N ASP A 346 -6.09 -34.82 -23.27
CA ASP A 346 -5.36 -35.33 -24.43
C ASP A 346 -4.40 -34.23 -24.90
N GLN A 347 -3.11 -34.48 -24.87
CA GLN A 347 -2.05 -33.49 -25.08
C GLN A 347 -1.89 -33.04 -26.52
N THR A 348 -2.98 -32.63 -27.13
CA THR A 348 -3.03 -32.13 -28.50
C THR A 348 -3.10 -30.60 -28.49
N TYR A 349 -2.24 -29.97 -29.28
CA TYR A 349 -2.13 -28.49 -29.30
C TYR A 349 -3.37 -27.80 -29.87
N SER A 350 -3.88 -28.33 -31.02
CA SER A 350 -5.07 -27.78 -31.64
C SER A 350 -6.30 -28.66 -31.40
N LEU A 351 -7.43 -28.06 -31.04
CA LEU A 351 -8.70 -28.81 -30.82
C LEU A 351 -9.15 -29.61 -32.04
N ILE A 352 -8.88 -29.11 -33.24
CA ILE A 352 -9.37 -29.64 -34.50
C ILE A 352 -8.32 -30.46 -35.25
N GLU A 353 -7.16 -30.73 -34.63
CA GLU A 353 -6.13 -31.55 -35.26
C GLU A 353 -6.65 -32.97 -35.52
N ARG A 354 -6.63 -33.36 -36.80
CA ARG A 354 -7.15 -34.68 -37.25
C ARG A 354 -6.18 -35.80 -36.88
N ASN A 355 -6.72 -36.97 -36.59
CA ASN A 355 -5.94 -38.20 -36.27
C ASN A 355 -4.90 -38.04 -35.15
N SER A 356 -5.16 -37.12 -34.22
CA SER A 356 -4.24 -36.82 -33.12
C SER A 356 -4.74 -37.32 -31.76
N PHE A 357 -5.88 -38.06 -31.71
CA PHE A 357 -6.45 -38.49 -30.44
C PHE A 357 -5.49 -39.43 -29.70
N LEU A 358 -5.07 -39.03 -28.50
CA LEU A 358 -4.08 -39.69 -27.62
C LEU A 358 -2.67 -39.86 -28.22
N LYS A 359 -2.40 -39.36 -29.41
CA LYS A 359 -1.13 -39.53 -30.13
C LYS A 359 0.05 -38.89 -29.41
N TYR A 360 -0.14 -37.72 -28.86
CA TYR A 360 0.91 -36.92 -28.19
C TYR A 360 0.95 -37.11 -26.67
N GLY A 361 0.22 -38.08 -26.17
CA GLY A 361 0.09 -38.39 -24.76
C GLY A 361 -1.24 -37.90 -24.18
N TYR A 362 -1.55 -38.40 -23.02
CA TYR A 362 -2.77 -38.05 -22.29
C TYR A 362 -2.54 -38.20 -20.80
N GLY A 363 -3.40 -37.56 -20.02
CA GLY A 363 -3.37 -37.71 -18.59
C GLY A 363 -4.67 -37.35 -17.93
N PHE A 364 -4.77 -37.71 -16.68
CA PHE A 364 -5.82 -37.26 -15.80
C PHE A 364 -5.24 -36.79 -14.46
N TYR A 365 -5.98 -35.92 -13.81
CA TYR A 365 -5.61 -35.43 -12.50
C TYR A 365 -6.84 -35.29 -11.61
N THR A 366 -6.54 -35.37 -10.30
CA THR A 366 -7.49 -35.00 -9.26
C THR A 366 -6.77 -34.10 -8.24
N ARG A 367 -7.46 -33.08 -7.76
CA ARG A 367 -6.93 -32.16 -6.76
C ARG A 367 -8.00 -31.80 -5.76
N GLY A 368 -7.73 -31.99 -4.47
CA GLY A 368 -8.57 -31.56 -3.36
C GLY A 368 -7.89 -30.44 -2.58
N ILE A 369 -8.61 -29.36 -2.28
CA ILE A 369 -8.08 -28.20 -1.56
C ILE A 369 -8.96 -27.95 -0.33
N ILE A 370 -8.36 -27.80 0.83
CA ILE A 370 -9.00 -27.36 2.08
C ILE A 370 -8.40 -26.03 2.46
N GLY A 371 -9.23 -25.06 2.86
CA GLY A 371 -8.78 -23.69 3.12
C GLY A 371 -8.74 -22.85 1.85
N ALA A 372 -9.52 -23.18 0.80
CA ALA A 372 -9.43 -22.53 -0.51
C ALA A 372 -9.62 -21.01 -0.50
N GLN A 373 -10.39 -20.47 0.46
CA GLN A 373 -10.56 -19.02 0.65
C GLN A 373 -9.41 -18.37 1.39
N ASN A 374 -8.61 -19.12 2.11
CA ASN A 374 -7.56 -18.57 2.94
C ASN A 374 -6.19 -18.74 2.27
N ALA A 375 -5.72 -17.70 1.60
CA ALA A 375 -4.43 -17.68 0.94
C ALA A 375 -3.24 -17.91 1.88
N SER A 376 -3.42 -17.78 3.19
CA SER A 376 -2.36 -17.94 4.19
C SER A 376 -2.36 -19.29 4.91
N ARG A 377 -3.45 -20.07 4.79
CA ARG A 377 -3.58 -21.39 5.45
C ARG A 377 -4.43 -22.31 4.59
N ASN A 378 -3.80 -23.02 3.69
CA ASN A 378 -4.48 -24.02 2.88
C ASN A 378 -3.60 -25.25 2.66
N ILE A 379 -4.24 -26.37 2.38
CA ILE A 379 -3.59 -27.62 2.01
C ILE A 379 -4.29 -28.18 0.76
N ALA A 380 -3.50 -28.62 -0.21
CA ALA A 380 -3.99 -29.26 -1.40
C ALA A 380 -3.32 -30.63 -1.58
N GLY A 381 -4.12 -31.66 -1.77
CA GLY A 381 -3.66 -32.99 -2.21
C GLY A 381 -3.87 -33.11 -3.72
N THR A 382 -2.88 -33.61 -4.45
CA THR A 382 -2.94 -33.73 -5.91
C THR A 382 -2.44 -35.11 -6.33
N TYR A 383 -3.17 -35.74 -7.24
CA TYR A 383 -2.71 -36.94 -7.97
C TYR A 383 -2.75 -36.64 -9.46
N ILE A 384 -1.71 -37.07 -10.17
CA ILE A 384 -1.53 -36.88 -11.61
C ILE A 384 -1.08 -38.20 -12.23
N PHE A 385 -1.79 -38.64 -13.27
CA PHE A 385 -1.36 -39.66 -14.18
C PHE A 385 -1.06 -39.04 -15.54
N ARG A 386 0.08 -39.38 -16.14
CA ARG A 386 0.46 -38.93 -17.48
C ARG A 386 1.09 -40.05 -18.28
N ASN A 387 0.52 -40.38 -19.43
CA ASN A 387 1.16 -41.18 -20.45
C ASN A 387 1.96 -40.26 -21.36
N ASP A 388 3.26 -40.47 -21.43
CA ASP A 388 4.19 -39.68 -22.24
C ASP A 388 4.85 -40.53 -23.31
N PRO A 389 4.35 -40.48 -24.58
CA PRO A 389 4.90 -41.27 -25.69
C PRO A 389 6.33 -40.90 -26.06
N TYR A 390 6.76 -39.68 -25.78
CA TYR A 390 8.12 -39.21 -26.08
C TYR A 390 9.14 -39.85 -25.15
N GLU A 391 8.79 -39.97 -23.84
CA GLU A 391 9.60 -40.72 -22.89
C GLU A 391 9.34 -42.22 -22.87
N LYS A 392 8.35 -42.67 -23.65
CA LYS A 392 7.83 -44.06 -23.63
C LYS A 392 7.55 -44.51 -22.19
N ALA A 393 6.86 -43.66 -21.45
CA ALA A 393 6.65 -43.85 -20.04
C ALA A 393 5.25 -43.50 -19.58
N ARG A 394 4.82 -44.13 -18.48
CA ARG A 394 3.63 -43.78 -17.72
C ARG A 394 4.05 -43.26 -16.37
N HIS A 395 3.68 -42.05 -16.06
CA HIS A 395 4.06 -41.37 -14.81
C HIS A 395 2.84 -41.27 -13.88
N HIS A 396 3.03 -41.67 -12.64
CA HIS A 396 2.10 -41.46 -11.54
C HIS A 396 2.80 -40.53 -10.55
N VAL A 397 2.19 -39.39 -10.25
CA VAL A 397 2.72 -38.42 -9.32
C VAL A 397 1.64 -38.06 -8.31
N ALA A 398 1.95 -38.17 -7.04
CA ALA A 398 1.05 -37.79 -5.97
C ALA A 398 1.76 -36.93 -4.95
N GLY A 399 1.08 -35.94 -4.43
CA GLY A 399 1.70 -35.06 -3.44
C GLY A 399 0.78 -34.06 -2.81
N THR A 400 1.38 -33.20 -2.02
CA THR A 400 0.68 -32.20 -1.21
C THR A 400 1.36 -30.86 -1.29
N ASP A 401 0.55 -29.81 -1.49
CA ASP A 401 0.95 -28.40 -1.37
C ASP A 401 0.40 -27.86 -0.05
N LEU A 402 1.27 -27.33 0.79
CA LEU A 402 0.92 -26.71 2.06
C LEU A 402 1.30 -25.24 2.06
N GLN A 403 0.34 -24.35 2.23
CA GLN A 403 0.58 -22.94 2.54
C GLN A 403 0.19 -22.69 3.99
N TYR A 404 1.09 -22.18 4.78
CA TYR A 404 0.85 -21.94 6.20
C TYR A 404 1.53 -20.68 6.69
N ALA A 405 0.75 -19.80 7.34
CA ALA A 405 1.27 -18.65 8.07
C ALA A 405 1.18 -18.89 9.58
N PHE A 406 2.33 -18.81 10.28
CA PHE A 406 2.40 -18.90 11.73
C PHE A 406 2.81 -17.58 12.34
N GLY A 407 2.08 -17.17 13.39
CA GLY A 407 2.24 -15.87 13.99
C GLY A 407 1.91 -14.74 13.01
N LYS A 408 2.59 -13.62 13.20
CA LYS A 408 2.41 -12.42 12.36
C LYS A 408 3.42 -12.33 11.21
N ASP A 409 4.57 -12.97 11.36
CA ASP A 409 5.76 -12.67 10.56
C ASP A 409 6.22 -13.84 9.68
N TRP A 410 5.73 -15.06 9.91
CA TRP A 410 6.20 -16.24 9.19
C TRP A 410 5.18 -16.78 8.21
N LYS A 411 5.66 -17.10 7.01
CA LYS A 411 4.88 -17.78 5.97
C LYS A 411 5.72 -18.88 5.35
N THR A 412 5.10 -20.01 5.08
CA THR A 412 5.72 -21.10 4.30
C THR A 412 4.78 -21.58 3.20
N ASN A 413 5.38 -21.96 2.09
CA ASN A 413 4.74 -22.70 1.00
C ASN A 413 5.64 -23.92 0.75
N THR A 414 5.15 -25.10 1.10
CA THR A 414 5.91 -26.35 1.00
C THR A 414 5.14 -27.33 0.14
N LYS A 415 5.83 -27.97 -0.81
CA LYS A 415 5.29 -29.01 -1.68
C LYS A 415 6.13 -30.27 -1.54
N VAL A 416 5.45 -31.41 -1.47
CA VAL A 416 6.07 -32.72 -1.39
C VAL A 416 5.36 -33.61 -2.40
N TYR A 417 6.11 -34.13 -3.37
CA TYR A 417 5.57 -35.01 -4.41
C TYR A 417 6.41 -36.26 -4.55
N GLY A 418 5.75 -37.41 -4.53
CA GLY A 418 6.32 -38.72 -4.90
C GLY A 418 5.89 -39.09 -6.29
N GLY A 419 6.77 -39.65 -7.06
CA GLY A 419 6.51 -40.15 -8.40
C GLY A 419 6.89 -41.60 -8.59
N LEU A 420 6.17 -42.30 -9.47
CA LEU A 420 6.49 -43.63 -9.92
C LEU A 420 6.32 -43.68 -11.44
N SER A 421 7.42 -43.97 -12.14
CA SER A 421 7.47 -43.98 -13.58
C SER A 421 7.69 -45.41 -14.11
N PHE A 422 6.81 -45.87 -15.04
CA PHE A 422 6.87 -47.16 -15.75
C PHE A 422 7.27 -46.90 -17.18
N TYR A 423 8.42 -47.46 -17.58
CA TYR A 423 8.96 -47.34 -18.92
C TYR A 423 8.61 -48.60 -19.76
N GLU A 424 8.39 -48.47 -21.08
CA GLU A 424 7.86 -49.53 -21.93
C GLU A 424 8.81 -50.74 -22.09
N ASN A 425 10.13 -50.57 -21.90
CA ASN A 425 11.12 -51.58 -22.16
C ASN A 425 11.43 -52.54 -20.98
N SER A 426 10.37 -52.99 -20.29
CA SER A 426 10.45 -54.05 -19.25
C SER A 426 11.39 -53.75 -18.06
N GLN A 427 11.66 -52.50 -17.79
CA GLN A 427 12.49 -52.07 -16.69
C GLN A 427 11.66 -51.88 -15.40
N PRO A 428 12.29 -52.06 -14.24
CA PRO A 428 11.57 -51.84 -12.99
C PRO A 428 11.11 -50.39 -12.90
N ALA A 429 9.96 -50.19 -12.27
CA ALA A 429 9.44 -48.87 -12.01
C ALA A 429 10.48 -47.95 -11.29
N LYS A 430 10.60 -46.74 -11.72
CA LYS A 430 11.55 -45.75 -11.14
C LYS A 430 10.80 -44.88 -10.14
N PRO A 431 11.05 -45.06 -8.83
CA PRO A 431 10.54 -44.15 -7.81
C PRO A 431 11.27 -42.81 -7.88
N SER A 432 10.58 -41.76 -7.56
CA SER A 432 11.13 -40.40 -7.60
C SER A 432 10.46 -39.50 -6.54
N LEU A 433 11.17 -38.44 -6.16
CA LEU A 433 10.70 -37.50 -5.13
C LEU A 433 11.03 -36.08 -5.59
N ALA A 434 10.13 -35.14 -5.29
CA ALA A 434 10.39 -33.70 -5.36
C ALA A 434 9.94 -33.02 -4.10
N LEU A 435 10.76 -32.11 -3.61
CA LEU A 435 10.52 -31.30 -2.44
C LEU A 435 10.74 -29.83 -2.80
N GLU A 436 9.79 -28.99 -2.47
CA GLU A 436 9.92 -27.54 -2.62
C GLU A 436 9.49 -26.89 -1.30
N SER A 437 10.29 -25.97 -0.79
CA SER A 437 9.95 -25.19 0.40
C SER A 437 10.36 -23.75 0.22
N GLN A 438 9.39 -22.88 0.22
CA GLN A 438 9.56 -21.44 0.22
C GLN A 438 9.10 -20.91 1.57
N TYR A 439 9.94 -20.15 2.23
CA TYR A 439 9.54 -19.50 3.47
C TYR A 439 10.04 -18.06 3.54
N SER A 440 9.31 -17.25 4.26
CA SER A 440 9.71 -15.90 4.63
C SER A 440 9.32 -15.62 6.07
N GLY A 441 10.17 -14.93 6.78
CA GLY A 441 9.91 -14.57 8.16
C GLY A 441 10.95 -13.63 8.74
N MET A 442 10.74 -13.28 10.01
CA MET A 442 11.61 -12.40 10.75
C MET A 442 11.96 -12.99 12.11
N ILE A 443 13.25 -13.02 12.45
CA ILE A 443 13.73 -13.35 13.79
C ILE A 443 14.32 -12.07 14.39
N ARG A 444 13.61 -11.47 15.37
CA ARG A 444 13.96 -10.17 15.92
C ARG A 444 14.01 -9.11 14.80
N LYS A 445 15.23 -8.67 14.40
CA LYS A 445 15.45 -7.68 13.33
C LYS A 445 16.00 -8.30 12.05
N ILE A 446 16.21 -9.61 12.01
CA ILE A 446 16.77 -10.31 10.85
C ILE A 446 15.63 -10.85 10.02
N SER A 447 15.51 -10.39 8.78
CA SER A 447 14.62 -10.96 7.78
C SER A 447 15.27 -12.17 7.14
N LEU A 448 14.50 -13.24 7.02
CA LEU A 448 14.93 -14.53 6.47
C LEU A 448 13.99 -14.92 5.35
N ASN A 449 14.54 -15.20 4.17
CA ASN A 449 13.76 -15.71 3.04
C ASN A 449 14.53 -16.87 2.42
N GLY A 450 13.89 -18.02 2.35
CA GLY A 450 14.47 -19.24 1.76
C GLY A 450 13.59 -19.80 0.65
N ASN A 451 14.25 -20.33 -0.38
CA ASN A 451 13.62 -21.11 -1.45
C ASN A 451 14.49 -22.33 -1.73
N TYR A 452 13.98 -23.49 -1.41
CA TYR A 452 14.67 -24.77 -1.57
C TYR A 452 13.86 -25.66 -2.50
N PHE A 453 14.52 -26.23 -3.45
CA PHE A 453 13.94 -27.21 -4.35
C PHE A 453 14.91 -28.39 -4.52
N TYR A 454 14.40 -29.58 -4.41
CA TYR A 454 15.11 -30.81 -4.68
C TYR A 454 14.25 -31.77 -5.49
N SER A 455 14.80 -32.40 -6.50
CA SER A 455 14.18 -33.53 -7.18
C SER A 455 15.20 -34.58 -7.53
N THR A 456 14.75 -35.83 -7.49
CA THR A 456 15.61 -36.97 -7.88
C THR A 456 15.89 -36.97 -9.38
N ASP A 457 16.95 -37.64 -9.79
CA ASP A 457 17.46 -37.67 -11.18
C ASP A 457 16.43 -38.14 -12.22
N TYR A 458 15.50 -39.01 -11.85
CA TYR A 458 14.44 -39.56 -12.72
C TYR A 458 13.07 -38.94 -12.46
N TYR A 459 12.96 -37.86 -11.73
CA TYR A 459 11.70 -37.20 -11.48
C TYR A 459 11.05 -36.76 -12.80
N PRO A 460 9.75 -37.05 -13.05
CA PRO A 460 9.13 -36.70 -14.31
C PRO A 460 8.94 -35.19 -14.49
N GLY A 461 8.99 -34.73 -15.74
CA GLY A 461 8.77 -33.35 -16.11
C GLY A 461 10.05 -32.50 -16.12
N ASN A 462 9.87 -31.17 -16.12
CA ASN A 462 10.94 -30.21 -16.37
C ASN A 462 11.87 -29.97 -15.17
N ARG A 463 11.51 -30.47 -14.00
CA ARG A 463 12.28 -30.30 -12.74
C ARG A 463 13.10 -31.53 -12.38
N ARG A 464 13.53 -32.29 -13.35
CA ARG A 464 14.28 -33.55 -13.23
C ARG A 464 15.71 -33.32 -12.78
N GLY A 465 16.14 -33.99 -11.71
CA GLY A 465 17.54 -33.97 -11.24
C GLY A 465 18.03 -32.57 -10.84
N ILE A 466 17.20 -31.79 -10.16
CA ILE A 466 17.53 -30.43 -9.74
C ILE A 466 17.66 -30.35 -8.22
N LEU A 467 18.76 -29.76 -7.76
CA LEU A 467 18.87 -29.19 -6.42
C LEU A 467 19.03 -27.68 -6.57
N GLN A 468 18.18 -26.91 -5.94
CA GLN A 468 18.29 -25.46 -5.89
C GLN A 468 18.10 -24.98 -4.44
N ILE A 469 19.06 -24.20 -3.97
CA ILE A 469 19.04 -23.59 -2.65
C ILE A 469 19.21 -22.09 -2.85
N GLN A 470 18.30 -21.32 -2.33
CA GLN A 470 18.43 -19.89 -2.25
C GLN A 470 18.09 -19.44 -0.84
N GLN A 471 19.01 -18.77 -0.18
CA GLN A 471 18.82 -18.25 1.16
C GLN A 471 19.25 -16.80 1.23
N ASN A 472 18.33 -15.96 1.68
CA ASN A 472 18.54 -14.52 1.85
C ASN A 472 18.45 -14.19 3.35
N PHE A 473 19.42 -13.43 3.82
CA PHE A 473 19.49 -12.84 5.15
C PHE A 473 19.59 -11.33 4.99
N SER A 474 18.82 -10.59 5.75
CA SER A 474 18.99 -9.14 5.77
C SER A 474 18.61 -8.55 7.12
N THR A 475 19.30 -7.51 7.52
CA THR A 475 19.04 -6.80 8.78
C THR A 475 19.51 -5.36 8.70
N MET A 476 18.92 -4.51 9.53
CA MET A 476 19.42 -3.16 9.76
C MET A 476 20.33 -3.13 10.98
N ILE A 477 21.54 -2.60 10.81
CA ILE A 477 22.52 -2.34 11.87
C ILE A 477 22.77 -0.83 11.97
N PHE A 478 23.19 -0.33 13.14
CA PHE A 478 23.56 1.09 13.36
C PHE A 478 22.56 2.09 12.74
N LYS A 479 21.31 2.03 13.20
CA LYS A 479 20.18 2.89 12.83
C LYS A 479 19.72 2.87 11.34
N ASP A 480 20.63 2.81 10.33
CA ASP A 480 20.23 2.95 8.93
C ASP A 480 21.14 2.21 7.93
N HIS A 481 22.03 1.33 8.42
CA HIS A 481 22.86 0.50 7.56
C HIS A 481 22.15 -0.84 7.32
N TYR A 482 21.88 -1.15 6.08
CA TYR A 482 21.24 -2.40 5.68
C TYR A 482 22.30 -3.40 5.23
N VAL A 483 22.42 -4.50 5.96
CA VAL A 483 23.34 -5.59 5.63
C VAL A 483 22.56 -6.77 5.08
N TYR A 484 23.09 -7.41 4.05
CA TYR A 484 22.49 -8.58 3.44
C TYR A 484 23.52 -9.65 3.12
N ALA A 485 23.07 -10.90 3.07
CA ALA A 485 23.82 -12.03 2.54
C ALA A 485 22.85 -12.94 1.77
N ASN A 486 23.18 -13.26 0.53
CA ASN A 486 22.43 -14.14 -0.34
C ASN A 486 23.30 -15.33 -0.70
N ILE A 487 22.82 -16.53 -0.45
CA ILE A 487 23.48 -17.79 -0.82
C ILE A 487 22.60 -18.44 -1.87
N MET A 488 23.17 -18.76 -3.00
CA MET A 488 22.54 -19.51 -4.07
C MET A 488 23.40 -20.73 -4.40
N ALA A 489 22.82 -21.90 -4.40
CA ALA A 489 23.47 -23.12 -4.88
C ALA A 489 22.49 -23.85 -5.78
N SER A 490 22.95 -24.30 -6.92
CA SER A 490 22.18 -25.15 -7.83
C SER A 490 23.03 -26.31 -8.34
N HIS A 491 22.38 -27.43 -8.48
CA HIS A 491 22.94 -28.60 -9.11
C HIS A 491 21.91 -29.20 -10.05
N PHE A 492 22.31 -29.56 -11.24
CA PHE A 492 21.47 -30.09 -12.29
C PHE A 492 22.10 -31.33 -12.93
N SER A 493 21.48 -32.50 -12.72
CA SER A 493 21.93 -33.78 -13.23
C SER A 493 20.73 -34.68 -13.67
N PRO A 494 19.99 -34.28 -14.70
CA PRO A 494 18.81 -35.01 -15.14
C PRO A 494 19.23 -36.34 -15.79
N LYS A 495 18.53 -37.42 -15.46
CA LYS A 495 18.70 -38.72 -16.10
C LYS A 495 17.46 -39.12 -16.86
N PHE A 496 17.66 -39.59 -18.10
CA PHE A 496 16.63 -40.13 -18.97
C PHE A 496 16.85 -41.61 -19.16
N TYR A 497 15.77 -42.32 -19.24
CA TYR A 497 15.85 -43.77 -19.30
C TYR A 497 16.20 -44.30 -20.71
N PHE A 498 15.63 -43.68 -21.74
CA PHE A 498 15.75 -44.17 -23.12
C PHE A 498 16.95 -43.58 -23.89
N TYR A 499 17.66 -42.59 -23.33
CA TYR A 499 18.92 -42.14 -23.87
C TYR A 499 19.89 -41.77 -22.71
N SER A 500 21.16 -42.04 -22.96
CA SER A 500 22.19 -41.68 -22.00
C SER A 500 22.46 -40.17 -22.03
N ASN A 501 22.21 -39.53 -20.92
CA ASN A 501 22.53 -38.12 -20.71
C ASN A 501 23.33 -38.01 -19.42
N ASN A 502 24.59 -37.65 -19.55
CA ASN A 502 25.48 -37.42 -18.42
C ASN A 502 25.65 -35.94 -18.08
N LEU A 503 24.66 -35.14 -18.42
CA LEU A 503 24.67 -33.72 -18.10
C LEU A 503 24.81 -33.52 -16.59
N ASN A 504 25.82 -32.77 -16.20
CA ASN A 504 26.09 -32.41 -14.82
C ASN A 504 26.57 -30.96 -14.79
N SER A 505 25.85 -30.11 -14.09
CA SER A 505 26.24 -28.72 -13.85
C SER A 505 25.90 -28.29 -12.44
N SER A 506 26.76 -27.46 -11.87
CA SER A 506 26.52 -26.84 -10.57
C SER A 506 26.97 -25.40 -10.56
N ASN A 507 26.28 -24.57 -9.79
CA ASN A 507 26.63 -23.19 -9.56
C ASN A 507 26.43 -22.85 -8.09
N ILE A 508 27.44 -22.28 -7.48
CA ILE A 508 27.41 -21.76 -6.11
C ILE A 508 27.75 -20.29 -6.20
N ARG A 509 26.91 -19.47 -5.61
CA ARG A 509 27.10 -18.01 -5.53
C ARG A 509 26.78 -17.50 -4.13
N LEU A 510 27.70 -16.72 -3.61
CA LEU A 510 27.55 -15.98 -2.36
C LEU A 510 27.65 -14.48 -2.66
N ASP A 511 26.60 -13.73 -2.34
CA ASP A 511 26.59 -12.28 -2.41
C ASP A 511 26.39 -11.73 -1.00
N THR A 512 27.27 -10.89 -0.52
CA THR A 512 27.12 -10.20 0.77
C THR A 512 27.46 -8.73 0.62
N GLY A 513 26.78 -7.88 1.37
CA GLY A 513 27.04 -6.45 1.23
C GLY A 513 26.35 -5.59 2.27
N ILE A 514 26.68 -4.32 2.19
CA ILE A 514 26.17 -3.26 3.03
C ILE A 514 25.66 -2.11 2.18
N ASN A 515 24.45 -1.65 2.52
CA ASN A 515 23.87 -0.43 1.96
C ASN A 515 23.98 0.66 3.03
N PHE A 516 24.60 1.75 2.65
CA PHE A 516 24.80 2.89 3.54
C PHE A 516 23.52 3.75 3.63
N PRO A 517 23.35 4.52 4.74
CA PRO A 517 22.29 5.50 4.85
C PRO A 517 22.34 6.49 3.67
N LYS A 518 21.18 6.81 3.14
CA LYS A 518 21.10 7.83 2.08
C LYS A 518 21.57 9.17 2.60
N ARG A 519 22.47 9.81 1.87
CA ARG A 519 22.85 11.22 2.09
C ARG A 519 22.13 12.09 1.09
N GLY A 520 21.12 12.81 1.56
CA GLY A 520 20.24 13.57 0.68
C GLY A 520 19.53 12.65 -0.33
N ASN A 521 19.83 12.82 -1.61
CA ASN A 521 19.21 12.09 -2.70
C ASN A 521 20.06 10.91 -3.22
N VAL A 522 21.21 10.65 -2.59
CA VAL A 522 22.19 9.63 -3.03
C VAL A 522 22.21 8.48 -2.06
N GLY A 523 22.07 7.25 -2.58
CA GLY A 523 22.27 6.01 -1.86
C GLY A 523 23.47 5.25 -2.43
N MET A 524 24.22 4.59 -1.57
CA MET A 524 25.44 3.82 -1.92
C MET A 524 25.37 2.44 -1.31
N GLY A 525 25.99 1.46 -1.95
CA GLY A 525 26.21 0.13 -1.40
C GLY A 525 27.48 -0.49 -1.89
N LEU A 526 28.05 -1.35 -1.06
CA LEU A 526 29.25 -2.11 -1.33
C LEU A 526 28.98 -3.58 -1.03
N GLY A 527 29.42 -4.47 -1.91
CA GLY A 527 29.24 -5.89 -1.74
C GLY A 527 30.44 -6.69 -2.20
N TYR A 528 30.47 -7.92 -1.76
CA TYR A 528 31.39 -8.94 -2.20
C TYR A 528 30.61 -10.12 -2.77
N GLN A 529 31.07 -10.64 -3.88
CA GLN A 529 30.48 -11.79 -4.57
C GLN A 529 31.55 -12.87 -4.78
N TYR A 530 31.22 -14.09 -4.40
CA TYR A 530 31.91 -15.31 -4.79
C TYR A 530 31.02 -16.14 -5.69
N GLN A 531 31.56 -16.65 -6.80
CA GLN A 531 30.84 -17.57 -7.71
C GLN A 531 31.75 -18.69 -8.15
N GLU A 532 31.22 -19.90 -8.12
CA GLU A 532 31.84 -21.11 -8.67
C GLU A 532 30.82 -21.81 -9.56
N GLU A 533 31.16 -22.00 -10.81
CA GLU A 533 30.36 -22.70 -11.80
C GLU A 533 31.12 -23.90 -12.33
N ASN A 534 30.47 -25.06 -12.31
CA ASN A 534 31.03 -26.32 -12.84
C ASN A 534 30.06 -26.89 -13.88
N SER A 535 30.55 -27.34 -15.02
CA SER A 535 29.71 -27.99 -16.03
C SER A 535 30.51 -28.91 -16.94
N ASN A 536 29.94 -30.05 -17.25
CA ASN A 536 30.47 -30.94 -18.29
C ASN A 536 29.82 -30.70 -19.67
N SER A 537 28.79 -29.82 -19.74
CA SER A 537 28.14 -29.41 -20.98
C SER A 537 28.94 -28.36 -21.77
N TYR A 538 30.00 -27.87 -21.23
CA TYR A 538 30.84 -26.84 -21.79
C TYR A 538 31.27 -27.06 -23.26
N ASN A 539 31.60 -28.35 -23.63
CA ASN A 539 32.08 -28.68 -24.96
C ASN A 539 30.97 -29.08 -25.96
N ASN A 540 29.72 -29.17 -25.53
CA ASN A 540 28.66 -29.82 -26.29
C ASN A 540 27.84 -28.96 -27.20
N PHE A 541 28.00 -27.67 -27.20
CA PHE A 541 27.33 -26.86 -28.17
C PHE A 541 27.65 -27.18 -29.64
N PHE A 542 28.77 -27.92 -29.89
CA PHE A 542 29.27 -28.15 -31.26
C PHE A 542 29.89 -29.51 -31.53
N ASN A 543 30.04 -30.41 -30.55
CA ASN A 543 30.65 -31.74 -30.75
C ASN A 543 29.75 -32.83 -30.18
N ALA A 544 29.40 -33.84 -31.01
CA ALA A 544 28.65 -35.03 -30.63
C ALA A 544 29.43 -36.01 -29.74
N GLN A 545 30.51 -35.60 -29.11
CA GLN A 545 31.34 -36.44 -28.23
C GLN A 545 30.73 -36.50 -26.82
N PRO A 546 30.87 -37.64 -26.12
CA PRO A 546 30.32 -37.77 -24.75
C PRO A 546 30.97 -36.81 -23.76
N TYR A 547 30.18 -36.43 -22.76
CA TYR A 547 30.53 -35.51 -21.67
C TYR A 547 31.55 -36.10 -20.72
N GLU A 548 32.85 -35.94 -20.97
CA GLU A 548 33.86 -36.60 -20.18
C GLU A 548 34.56 -35.69 -19.16
N GLU A 549 34.57 -34.41 -19.35
CA GLU A 549 35.35 -33.49 -18.50
C GLU A 549 34.55 -32.32 -17.96
N THR A 550 34.51 -32.20 -16.64
CA THR A 550 33.88 -31.06 -15.97
C THR A 550 34.81 -29.85 -15.99
N LYS A 551 34.39 -28.78 -16.58
CA LYS A 551 35.09 -27.49 -16.58
C LYS A 551 34.60 -26.60 -15.44
N GLN A 552 35.51 -25.80 -14.86
CA GLN A 552 35.22 -24.99 -13.69
C GLN A 552 35.62 -23.52 -13.94
N LEU A 553 34.72 -22.62 -13.51
CA LEU A 553 34.97 -21.19 -13.43
C LEU A 553 34.88 -20.77 -11.97
N LYS A 554 35.88 -20.07 -11.44
CA LYS A 554 35.86 -19.49 -10.09
C LYS A 554 36.15 -18.01 -10.16
N THR A 555 35.37 -17.24 -9.43
CA THR A 555 35.52 -15.78 -9.42
C THR A 555 35.19 -15.15 -8.08
N GLN A 556 35.88 -14.04 -7.80
CA GLN A 556 35.64 -13.17 -6.68
C GLN A 556 35.49 -11.74 -7.21
N ARG A 557 34.44 -11.06 -6.82
CA ARG A 557 34.11 -9.70 -7.31
C ARG A 557 33.75 -8.79 -6.16
N LEU A 558 34.12 -7.55 -6.30
CA LEU A 558 33.59 -6.44 -5.54
C LEU A 558 32.45 -5.85 -6.34
N THR A 559 31.34 -5.57 -5.66
CA THR A 559 30.15 -4.98 -6.27
C THR A 559 29.89 -3.63 -5.62
N GLU A 560 29.77 -2.60 -6.43
CA GLU A 560 29.49 -1.26 -5.99
C GLU A 560 28.23 -0.76 -6.68
N TYR A 561 27.36 -0.08 -5.97
CA TYR A 561 26.25 0.58 -6.60
C TYR A 561 25.98 1.97 -6.02
N LEU A 562 25.52 2.84 -6.89
CA LEU A 562 25.14 4.20 -6.59
C LEU A 562 23.72 4.42 -7.10
N THR A 563 22.86 4.93 -6.24
CA THR A 563 21.51 5.32 -6.62
C THR A 563 21.31 6.82 -6.40
N TRP A 564 20.66 7.47 -7.32
CA TRP A 564 20.31 8.87 -7.22
C TRP A 564 18.84 9.08 -7.58
N LEU A 565 18.16 9.92 -6.81
CA LEU A 565 16.77 10.32 -7.03
C LEU A 565 16.70 11.83 -6.91
N SER A 566 16.20 12.53 -7.94
CA SER A 566 16.07 13.99 -7.90
C SER A 566 15.08 14.43 -6.80
N PRO A 567 15.21 15.67 -6.26
CA PRO A 567 14.29 16.20 -5.25
C PRO A 567 12.82 16.21 -5.70
N ASP A 568 12.58 16.46 -6.98
CA ASP A 568 11.25 16.43 -7.61
C ASP A 568 10.76 15.01 -7.94
N LYS A 569 11.60 13.98 -7.67
CA LYS A 569 11.34 12.54 -7.93
C LYS A 569 11.06 12.21 -9.40
N GLN A 570 11.40 13.12 -10.32
CA GLN A 570 11.17 12.91 -11.75
C GLN A 570 12.33 12.20 -12.44
N HIS A 571 13.52 12.30 -11.88
CA HIS A 571 14.74 11.68 -12.37
C HIS A 571 15.24 10.65 -11.37
N SER A 572 15.62 9.48 -11.86
CA SER A 572 16.31 8.48 -11.07
C SER A 572 17.46 7.87 -11.86
N SER A 573 18.54 7.57 -11.18
CA SER A 573 19.70 6.89 -11.77
C SER A 573 20.18 5.80 -10.83
N ILE A 574 20.54 4.67 -11.43
CA ILE A 574 21.22 3.55 -10.76
C ILE A 574 22.45 3.24 -11.57
N LEU A 575 23.60 3.27 -10.94
CA LEU A 575 24.86 2.83 -11.51
C LEU A 575 25.40 1.70 -10.67
N SER A 576 25.75 0.57 -11.30
CA SER A 576 26.42 -0.52 -10.62
C SER A 576 27.70 -0.92 -11.34
N MET A 577 28.70 -1.24 -10.56
CA MET A 577 30.01 -1.70 -11.03
C MET A 577 30.36 -3.00 -10.32
N GLU A 578 30.79 -3.98 -11.08
CA GLU A 578 31.32 -5.25 -10.59
C GLU A 578 32.75 -5.39 -11.12
N THR A 579 33.69 -5.51 -10.23
CA THR A 579 35.12 -5.72 -10.60
C THR A 579 35.67 -6.90 -9.87
N GLY A 580 36.49 -7.71 -10.52
CA GLY A 580 37.00 -8.89 -9.87
C GLY A 580 38.03 -9.68 -10.65
N LEU A 581 38.39 -10.81 -10.08
CA LEU A 581 39.34 -11.74 -10.61
C LEU A 581 38.66 -13.09 -10.86
N VAL A 582 38.94 -13.68 -11.99
CA VAL A 582 38.39 -14.98 -12.42
C VAL A 582 39.48 -15.94 -12.80
N ARG A 583 39.30 -17.21 -12.44
CA ARG A 583 40.03 -18.35 -12.99
C ARG A 583 39.13 -19.07 -13.96
N TYR A 584 39.50 -19.08 -15.23
CA TYR A 584 38.83 -19.81 -16.29
C TYR A 584 39.30 -21.26 -16.40
N PRO A 585 38.48 -22.16 -16.98
CA PRO A 585 38.97 -23.49 -17.36
C PRO A 585 40.22 -23.38 -18.25
N ASP A 586 41.12 -24.33 -18.15
CA ASP A 586 42.33 -24.43 -18.98
C ASP A 586 43.30 -23.26 -18.82
N ASN A 587 43.17 -22.43 -17.80
CA ASN A 587 44.03 -21.30 -17.53
C ASN A 587 44.24 -21.08 -16.02
N ASP A 588 45.46 -21.35 -15.53
CA ASP A 588 45.77 -21.18 -14.11
C ASP A 588 45.97 -19.72 -13.68
N LYS A 589 46.12 -18.81 -14.64
CA LYS A 589 46.30 -17.38 -14.33
C LYS A 589 44.98 -16.69 -14.05
N LEU A 590 44.96 -15.95 -12.98
CA LEU A 590 43.83 -15.07 -12.67
C LEU A 590 43.71 -13.98 -13.74
N GLN A 591 42.50 -13.78 -14.24
CA GLN A 591 42.20 -12.75 -15.21
C GLN A 591 41.22 -11.71 -14.60
N TYR A 592 41.27 -10.49 -15.10
CA TYR A 592 40.44 -9.40 -14.67
C TYR A 592 39.08 -9.49 -15.33
N GLN A 593 38.03 -9.19 -14.54
CA GLN A 593 36.67 -9.03 -15.00
C GLN A 593 36.11 -7.66 -14.55
N MET A 594 35.30 -7.04 -15.39
CA MET A 594 34.61 -5.83 -15.07
C MET A 594 33.25 -5.79 -15.77
N LYS A 595 32.24 -5.34 -15.05
CA LYS A 595 30.92 -5.05 -15.62
C LYS A 595 30.40 -3.76 -15.02
N VAL A 596 30.05 -2.85 -15.89
CA VAL A 596 29.40 -1.59 -15.52
C VAL A 596 28.01 -1.59 -16.10
N SER A 597 27.00 -1.34 -15.28
CA SER A 597 25.63 -1.17 -15.72
C SER A 597 25.03 0.10 -15.15
N GLY A 598 24.29 0.82 -16.00
CA GLY A 598 23.64 2.07 -15.64
C GLY A 598 22.21 2.10 -16.15
N THR A 599 21.32 2.60 -15.32
CA THR A 599 19.92 2.90 -15.67
C THR A 599 19.63 4.33 -15.29
N TYR A 600 19.09 5.08 -16.23
CA TYR A 600 18.57 6.41 -15.99
C TYR A 600 17.11 6.48 -16.43
N SER A 601 16.24 6.99 -15.56
CA SER A 601 14.82 7.16 -15.84
C SER A 601 14.37 8.59 -15.62
N TYR A 602 13.61 9.10 -16.56
CA TYR A 602 12.97 10.40 -16.51
C TYR A 602 11.51 10.26 -16.94
N ARG A 603 10.57 10.38 -16.00
CA ARG A 603 9.13 10.28 -16.26
C ARG A 603 8.77 9.10 -17.18
N TRP A 604 8.74 9.36 -18.50
CA TRP A 604 8.33 8.43 -19.56
C TRP A 604 9.52 7.82 -20.33
N LEU A 605 10.76 8.23 -20.06
CA LEU A 605 11.98 7.75 -20.72
C LEU A 605 12.83 6.94 -19.74
N THR A 606 13.30 5.77 -20.18
CA THR A 606 14.32 4.99 -19.47
C THR A 606 15.44 4.64 -20.44
N VAL A 607 16.68 4.88 -20.01
CA VAL A 607 17.91 4.55 -20.75
C VAL A 607 18.73 3.59 -19.92
N ASN A 608 19.18 2.48 -20.54
CA ASN A 608 20.04 1.50 -19.89
C ASN A 608 21.33 1.33 -20.71
N GLY A 609 22.43 1.12 -20.00
CA GLY A 609 23.71 0.78 -20.59
C GLY A 609 24.39 -0.34 -19.80
N ILE A 610 25.01 -1.28 -20.49
CA ILE A 610 25.83 -2.35 -19.93
C ILE A 610 27.11 -2.45 -20.74
N TYR A 611 28.24 -2.40 -20.05
CA TYR A 611 29.53 -2.79 -20.58
C TYR A 611 30.09 -3.91 -19.74
N GLN A 612 30.58 -5.00 -20.38
CA GLN A 612 31.16 -6.16 -19.72
C GLN A 612 32.50 -6.51 -20.42
N HIS A 613 33.49 -6.71 -19.60
CA HIS A 613 34.78 -7.23 -19.97
C HIS A 613 35.08 -8.52 -19.19
N GLY A 614 35.39 -9.59 -19.88
CA GLY A 614 35.56 -10.95 -19.35
C GLY A 614 34.25 -11.74 -19.26
N SER A 615 34.34 -13.05 -19.34
CA SER A 615 33.21 -13.99 -19.29
C SER A 615 32.76 -14.20 -17.85
N TYR A 616 31.48 -13.95 -17.57
CA TYR A 616 30.87 -14.12 -16.24
C TYR A 616 30.31 -15.53 -16.00
N PHE A 617 30.13 -16.29 -17.09
CA PHE A 617 29.62 -17.64 -17.08
C PHE A 617 30.47 -18.56 -17.97
N LEU A 618 30.45 -19.87 -17.69
CA LEU A 618 31.11 -20.87 -18.50
C LEU A 618 30.63 -20.87 -19.97
N SER A 619 29.33 -20.62 -20.20
CA SER A 619 28.78 -20.51 -21.55
C SER A 619 29.38 -19.36 -22.34
N GLU A 620 29.53 -18.17 -21.74
CA GLU A 620 30.18 -17.01 -22.38
C GLU A 620 31.64 -17.31 -22.71
N TYR A 621 32.33 -17.97 -21.81
CA TYR A 621 33.72 -18.41 -22.03
C TYR A 621 33.80 -19.42 -23.16
N ALA A 622 32.91 -20.42 -23.20
CA ALA A 622 32.85 -21.40 -24.28
C ALA A 622 32.67 -20.76 -25.66
N PHE A 623 31.71 -19.84 -25.79
CA PHE A 623 31.48 -19.11 -27.03
C PHE A 623 32.67 -18.25 -27.47
N SER A 624 33.31 -17.57 -26.53
CA SER A 624 34.50 -16.78 -26.81
C SER A 624 35.63 -17.63 -27.38
N ARG A 625 35.83 -18.84 -26.85
CA ARG A 625 36.86 -19.81 -27.32
C ARG A 625 36.51 -20.39 -28.70
N LEU A 626 35.24 -20.72 -28.94
CA LEU A 626 34.77 -21.26 -30.23
C LEU A 626 34.97 -20.28 -31.39
N MET A 627 34.85 -18.99 -31.14
CA MET A 627 35.08 -17.97 -32.16
C MET A 627 36.58 -17.69 -32.41
N ASN A 628 37.47 -18.52 -31.90
CA ASN A 628 38.95 -18.38 -32.00
C ASN A 628 39.46 -16.97 -31.60
N LYS A 629 38.79 -16.31 -30.71
CA LYS A 629 39.21 -15.00 -30.22
C LYS A 629 40.17 -15.18 -29.06
N SER A 630 41.39 -14.77 -29.25
CA SER A 630 42.41 -14.63 -28.22
C SER A 630 42.13 -13.48 -27.24
N THR A 631 41.10 -12.70 -27.55
CA THR A 631 40.64 -11.53 -26.77
C THR A 631 39.63 -11.97 -25.70
N PRO A 632 39.61 -11.35 -24.52
CA PRO A 632 38.57 -11.58 -23.52
C PRO A 632 37.17 -11.28 -24.08
N TYR A 633 36.16 -11.94 -23.52
CA TYR A 633 34.77 -11.67 -23.86
C TYR A 633 34.44 -10.23 -23.59
N GLU A 634 33.85 -9.54 -24.55
CA GLU A 634 33.38 -8.18 -24.42
C GLU A 634 31.92 -8.04 -24.89
N LYS A 635 31.13 -7.26 -24.14
CA LYS A 635 29.75 -6.96 -24.46
C LYS A 635 29.47 -5.49 -24.17
N LEU A 636 28.88 -4.83 -25.15
CA LEU A 636 28.27 -3.52 -24.99
C LEU A 636 26.78 -3.63 -25.33
N SER A 637 25.90 -3.21 -24.43
CA SER A 637 24.47 -3.14 -24.68
C SER A 637 23.94 -1.79 -24.24
N LEU A 638 23.26 -1.11 -25.15
CA LEU A 638 22.59 0.18 -24.90
C LEU A 638 21.13 0.06 -25.27
N SER A 639 20.23 0.59 -24.46
CA SER A 639 18.81 0.62 -24.78
C SER A 639 18.13 1.89 -24.27
N ALA A 640 17.12 2.34 -24.98
CA ALA A 640 16.28 3.45 -24.59
C ALA A 640 14.80 3.07 -24.79
N PHE A 641 13.97 3.32 -23.79
CA PHE A 641 12.54 3.00 -23.77
C PHE A 641 11.73 4.24 -23.46
N VAL A 642 10.62 4.36 -24.16
CA VAL A 642 9.61 5.40 -23.96
C VAL A 642 8.30 4.72 -23.64
N ASN A 643 7.64 5.16 -22.57
CA ASN A 643 6.26 4.75 -22.26
C ASN A 643 5.46 5.97 -21.85
N LYS A 644 4.50 6.37 -22.67
CA LYS A 644 3.73 7.57 -22.46
C LYS A 644 2.27 7.39 -22.85
N ASN A 645 1.38 7.93 -22.02
CA ASN A 645 -0.04 8.00 -22.29
C ASN A 645 -0.41 9.39 -22.83
N PHE A 646 -1.33 9.39 -23.80
CA PHE A 646 -1.89 10.57 -24.44
C PHE A 646 -3.43 10.51 -24.39
N PHE A 647 -4.07 11.66 -24.57
CA PHE A 647 -5.54 11.80 -24.67
C PHE A 647 -6.27 11.15 -23.46
N ASP A 648 -5.95 11.62 -22.26
CA ASP A 648 -6.54 11.08 -21.01
C ASP A 648 -6.42 9.56 -20.88
N ASN A 649 -5.23 9.03 -21.16
CA ASN A 649 -4.90 7.59 -21.16
C ASN A 649 -5.62 6.75 -22.25
N GLN A 650 -6.22 7.37 -23.28
CA GLN A 650 -6.82 6.62 -24.36
C GLN A 650 -5.78 6.03 -25.32
N LEU A 651 -4.66 6.71 -25.52
CA LEU A 651 -3.56 6.22 -26.34
C LEU A 651 -2.33 5.97 -25.47
N ASN A 652 -1.89 4.72 -25.40
CA ASN A 652 -0.61 4.33 -24.83
C ASN A 652 0.40 4.08 -25.94
N VAL A 653 1.57 4.70 -25.83
CA VAL A 653 2.70 4.52 -26.73
C VAL A 653 3.86 3.96 -25.91
N THR A 654 4.29 2.74 -26.25
CA THR A 654 5.50 2.14 -25.72
C THR A 654 6.44 1.85 -26.88
N SER A 655 7.62 2.42 -26.88
CA SER A 655 8.63 2.24 -27.94
C SER A 655 10.01 2.10 -27.32
N GLY A 656 10.88 1.36 -27.96
CA GLY A 656 12.25 1.19 -27.51
C GLY A 656 13.18 0.87 -28.66
N ILE A 657 14.42 1.27 -28.48
CA ILE A 657 15.53 0.90 -29.33
C ILE A 657 16.63 0.27 -28.47
N SER A 658 17.31 -0.70 -29.00
CA SER A 658 18.50 -1.25 -28.36
C SER A 658 19.59 -1.59 -29.37
N TYR A 659 20.80 -1.56 -28.89
CA TYR A 659 21.99 -1.99 -29.61
C TYR A 659 22.82 -2.86 -28.71
N THR A 660 23.11 -4.07 -29.17
CA THR A 660 24.04 -4.99 -28.47
C THR A 660 25.18 -5.34 -29.43
N ASN A 661 26.38 -5.30 -28.91
CA ASN A 661 27.55 -5.84 -29.59
C ASN A 661 28.22 -6.82 -28.64
N ASP A 662 28.19 -8.10 -28.97
CA ASP A 662 28.84 -9.15 -28.20
C ASP A 662 29.42 -10.23 -29.12
N VAL A 663 30.09 -11.18 -28.50
CA VAL A 663 30.78 -12.28 -29.25
C VAL A 663 29.74 -13.22 -29.88
N LEU A 664 28.57 -13.40 -29.27
CA LEU A 664 27.53 -14.34 -29.71
C LEU A 664 26.69 -13.80 -30.86
N TYR A 665 26.18 -12.60 -30.72
CA TYR A 665 25.22 -12.00 -31.66
C TYR A 665 25.84 -10.94 -32.55
N GLY A 666 27.13 -10.63 -32.37
CA GLY A 666 27.81 -9.57 -33.10
C GLY A 666 27.11 -8.22 -32.85
N LYS A 667 27.02 -7.40 -33.90
CA LYS A 667 26.33 -6.10 -33.86
C LYS A 667 24.84 -6.31 -34.11
N SER A 668 24.03 -6.16 -33.06
CA SER A 668 22.60 -6.48 -33.08
C SER A 668 21.74 -5.28 -32.71
N PRO A 669 21.39 -4.41 -33.68
CA PRO A 669 20.41 -3.38 -33.44
C PRO A 669 19.01 -3.99 -33.38
N SER A 670 18.17 -3.48 -32.49
CA SER A 670 16.77 -3.84 -32.40
C SER A 670 15.91 -2.64 -32.04
N GLY A 671 14.63 -2.72 -32.35
CA GLY A 671 13.67 -1.72 -31.97
C GLY A 671 12.25 -2.28 -31.95
N PHE A 672 11.40 -1.68 -31.15
CA PHE A 672 9.98 -2.03 -31.12
C PHE A 672 9.12 -0.80 -30.89
N MET A 673 7.89 -0.88 -31.34
CA MET A 673 6.86 0.12 -31.11
C MET A 673 5.50 -0.57 -30.90
N ASN A 674 4.89 -0.27 -29.75
CA ASN A 674 3.54 -0.73 -29.41
C ASN A 674 2.66 0.50 -29.22
N LEU A 675 1.59 0.57 -30.00
CA LEU A 675 0.55 1.57 -29.91
C LEU A 675 -0.74 0.89 -29.48
N LYS A 676 -1.39 1.40 -28.46
CA LYS A 676 -2.69 0.91 -28.02
C LYS A 676 -3.63 2.08 -27.81
N TYR A 677 -4.63 2.19 -28.68
CA TYR A 677 -5.70 3.15 -28.54
C TYR A 677 -6.95 2.43 -28.03
N ALA A 678 -7.44 2.77 -26.85
CA ALA A 678 -8.55 2.11 -26.22
C ALA A 678 -9.66 3.08 -25.84
N ARG A 679 -10.88 2.74 -26.27
CA ARG A 679 -12.12 3.35 -25.83
C ARG A 679 -13.04 2.28 -25.19
N GLU A 680 -14.15 2.72 -24.66
CA GLU A 680 -15.10 1.84 -23.97
C GLU A 680 -15.56 0.67 -24.84
N ARG A 681 -15.89 0.92 -26.12
CA ARG A 681 -16.46 -0.07 -27.02
C ARG A 681 -15.45 -0.76 -27.93
N TYR A 682 -14.27 -0.18 -28.12
CA TYR A 682 -13.26 -0.76 -28.99
C TYR A 682 -11.84 -0.39 -28.57
N ALA A 683 -10.90 -1.21 -28.96
CA ALA A 683 -9.49 -0.90 -28.86
C ALA A 683 -8.79 -1.26 -30.19
N LEU A 684 -7.85 -0.41 -30.59
CA LEU A 684 -6.97 -0.63 -31.72
C LEU A 684 -5.56 -0.82 -31.18
N TYR A 685 -4.81 -1.74 -31.74
CA TYR A 685 -3.39 -1.86 -31.39
C TYR A 685 -2.54 -2.13 -32.63
N LEU A 686 -1.31 -1.63 -32.56
CA LEU A 686 -0.26 -1.89 -33.53
C LEU A 686 1.01 -2.20 -32.74
N ASN A 687 1.55 -3.40 -32.98
CA ASN A 687 2.82 -3.82 -32.42
C ASN A 687 3.79 -4.02 -33.60
N SER A 688 4.95 -3.44 -33.53
CA SER A 688 6.02 -3.70 -34.48
C SER A 688 7.34 -3.93 -33.78
N SER A 689 8.15 -4.82 -34.31
CA SER A 689 9.51 -5.05 -33.83
C SER A 689 10.44 -5.35 -35.00
N TYR A 690 11.65 -4.87 -34.83
CA TYR A 690 12.78 -5.17 -35.70
C TYR A 690 13.93 -5.70 -34.86
N PHE A 691 14.51 -6.78 -35.30
CA PHE A 691 15.68 -7.37 -34.68
C PHE A 691 16.65 -7.81 -35.77
N SER A 692 17.89 -7.40 -35.66
CA SER A 692 18.95 -7.83 -36.55
C SER A 692 20.08 -8.44 -35.71
N TYR A 693 20.60 -9.56 -36.13
CA TYR A 693 21.79 -10.14 -35.53
C TYR A 693 22.73 -10.64 -36.63
N SER A 694 24.03 -10.56 -36.36
CA SER A 694 25.07 -10.99 -37.26
C SER A 694 26.01 -11.89 -36.50
N SER A 695 25.99 -13.19 -36.78
CA SER A 695 26.90 -14.18 -36.18
C SER A 695 27.77 -14.78 -37.28
N GLY A 696 29.07 -14.42 -37.28
CA GLY A 696 30.00 -14.87 -38.32
C GLY A 696 29.61 -14.33 -39.70
N SER A 697 29.39 -15.23 -40.65
CA SER A 697 28.97 -14.90 -42.02
C SER A 697 27.45 -14.78 -42.21
N PHE A 698 26.67 -15.03 -41.17
CA PHE A 698 25.18 -14.97 -41.24
C PHE A 698 24.65 -13.69 -40.65
N THR A 699 23.86 -12.95 -41.41
CA THR A 699 23.04 -11.87 -40.90
C THR A 699 21.59 -12.25 -41.07
N ASN A 700 20.83 -12.17 -39.99
CA ASN A 700 19.39 -12.44 -40.00
C ASN A 700 18.67 -11.18 -39.52
N ASN A 701 17.73 -10.71 -40.34
CA ASN A 701 16.88 -9.59 -40.05
C ASN A 701 15.46 -10.06 -39.88
N LEU A 702 14.89 -9.85 -38.70
CA LEU A 702 13.51 -10.21 -38.44
C LEU A 702 12.70 -8.95 -38.20
N PHE A 703 11.74 -8.72 -39.08
CA PHE A 703 10.74 -7.67 -38.93
C PHE A 703 9.40 -8.27 -38.62
N THR A 704 8.69 -7.75 -37.65
CA THR A 704 7.36 -8.20 -37.26
C THR A 704 6.43 -7.01 -37.13
N VAL A 705 5.25 -7.10 -37.72
CA VAL A 705 4.15 -6.16 -37.54
C VAL A 705 2.88 -6.92 -37.20
N GLU A 706 2.19 -6.48 -36.18
CA GLU A 706 0.89 -6.99 -35.79
C GLU A 706 -0.08 -5.84 -35.60
N ALA A 707 -1.21 -5.88 -36.28
CA ALA A 707 -2.29 -4.92 -36.10
C ALA A 707 -3.58 -5.64 -35.72
N GLY A 708 -4.34 -5.07 -34.81
CA GLY A 708 -5.59 -5.71 -34.38
C GLY A 708 -6.62 -4.73 -33.87
N VAL A 709 -7.86 -5.18 -33.96
CA VAL A 709 -9.06 -4.49 -33.51
C VAL A 709 -9.77 -5.35 -32.51
N THR A 710 -10.03 -4.82 -31.34
CA THR A 710 -10.86 -5.45 -30.30
C THR A 710 -12.17 -4.71 -30.19
N VAL A 711 -13.27 -5.43 -30.27
CA VAL A 711 -14.60 -4.90 -29.98
C VAL A 711 -15.05 -5.41 -28.63
N ASN A 712 -15.35 -4.50 -27.71
CA ASN A 712 -15.88 -4.82 -26.39
C ASN A 712 -17.41 -4.86 -26.45
N LEU A 713 -17.95 -6.02 -26.13
CA LEU A 713 -19.39 -6.26 -26.02
C LEU A 713 -19.86 -5.90 -24.58
N ARG A 714 -21.16 -5.92 -24.33
CA ARG A 714 -21.69 -5.69 -22.99
C ARG A 714 -21.15 -6.73 -22.01
N ASN A 715 -20.72 -6.27 -20.84
CA ASN A 715 -20.26 -7.17 -19.79
C ASN A 715 -21.40 -8.04 -19.30
N SER A 716 -21.14 -9.33 -19.14
CA SER A 716 -21.92 -10.20 -18.29
C SER A 716 -21.16 -10.39 -16.97
N THR A 717 -21.90 -10.44 -15.88
CA THR A 717 -21.31 -10.76 -14.58
C THR A 717 -21.11 -12.26 -14.43
N LEU A 718 -20.01 -12.69 -13.83
CA LEU A 718 -19.67 -14.11 -13.58
C LEU A 718 -20.48 -14.75 -12.44
N ASP A 719 -21.58 -14.16 -12.02
CA ASP A 719 -22.42 -14.73 -10.97
C ASP A 719 -23.46 -15.68 -11.56
N PRO A 720 -23.39 -17.01 -11.25
CA PRO A 720 -24.33 -18.00 -11.73
C PRO A 720 -25.67 -17.98 -11.00
N GLY A 721 -25.85 -17.13 -10.00
CA GLY A 721 -27.09 -17.04 -9.23
C GLY A 721 -28.23 -16.42 -10.00
N LYS A 722 -29.46 -16.67 -9.55
CA LYS A 722 -30.63 -15.93 -9.99
C LYS A 722 -30.45 -14.46 -9.69
N LYS A 723 -30.74 -13.59 -10.65
CA LYS A 723 -30.59 -12.14 -10.53
C LYS A 723 -31.93 -11.45 -10.65
N GLY A 724 -32.07 -10.39 -9.88
CA GLY A 724 -33.20 -9.50 -9.91
C GLY A 724 -32.80 -8.04 -10.00
N ASP A 725 -33.78 -7.21 -10.16
CA ASP A 725 -33.66 -5.76 -10.14
C ASP A 725 -34.51 -5.21 -8.99
N ILE A 726 -33.93 -4.35 -8.17
CA ILE A 726 -34.70 -3.54 -7.21
C ILE A 726 -35.04 -2.22 -7.87
N LYS A 727 -36.32 -1.84 -7.83
CA LYS A 727 -36.81 -0.50 -8.11
C LYS A 727 -37.38 0.05 -6.82
N ALA A 728 -36.78 1.08 -6.23
CA ALA A 728 -37.33 1.73 -5.04
C ALA A 728 -37.88 3.11 -5.39
N PHE A 729 -39.03 3.42 -4.82
CA PHE A 729 -39.69 4.70 -4.89
C PHE A 729 -39.59 5.40 -3.53
N VAL A 730 -39.09 6.61 -3.49
CA VAL A 730 -38.82 7.38 -2.28
C VAL A 730 -39.68 8.62 -2.31
N TYR A 731 -40.44 8.88 -1.25
CA TYR A 731 -41.37 10.00 -1.14
C TYR A 731 -41.37 10.60 0.27
N TYR A 732 -41.72 11.85 0.36
CA TYR A 732 -41.95 12.57 1.63
C TYR A 732 -43.35 12.24 2.11
N ASP A 733 -43.47 11.44 3.16
CA ASP A 733 -44.66 11.06 3.85
C ASP A 733 -45.05 12.21 4.81
N LEU A 734 -45.95 13.09 4.36
CA LEU A 734 -46.30 14.31 5.08
C LEU A 734 -47.37 14.08 6.16
N ASN A 735 -48.14 13.01 6.05
CA ASN A 735 -49.18 12.63 6.99
C ASN A 735 -48.80 11.45 7.90
N GLU A 736 -47.54 10.88 7.76
CA GLU A 736 -46.98 9.79 8.55
C GLU A 736 -47.79 8.48 8.50
N ASN A 737 -48.48 8.20 7.37
CA ASN A 737 -49.29 6.99 7.22
C ASN A 737 -48.57 5.85 6.49
N ASN A 738 -47.36 6.04 6.01
CA ASN A 738 -46.50 5.11 5.26
C ASN A 738 -47.10 4.67 3.90
N ILE A 739 -48.02 5.43 3.33
CA ILE A 739 -48.64 5.14 2.04
C ILE A 739 -48.53 6.41 1.19
N TYR A 740 -48.07 6.28 -0.05
CA TYR A 740 -48.03 7.42 -0.95
C TYR A 740 -49.44 7.81 -1.41
N ASP A 741 -49.94 8.99 -1.00
CA ASP A 741 -51.28 9.46 -1.28
C ASP A 741 -51.33 10.98 -1.60
N GLU A 742 -52.57 11.54 -1.67
CA GLU A 742 -52.78 12.94 -1.97
C GLU A 742 -52.20 13.84 -0.87
N GLY A 743 -51.22 14.66 -1.20
CA GLY A 743 -50.47 15.53 -0.29
C GLY A 743 -49.01 15.21 -0.17
N ASP A 744 -48.61 13.96 -0.45
CA ASP A 744 -47.23 13.52 -0.44
C ASP A 744 -46.46 14.00 -1.67
N LYS A 745 -45.13 13.98 -1.59
CA LYS A 745 -44.24 14.45 -2.68
C LYS A 745 -43.12 13.47 -2.94
N GLU A 746 -42.78 13.31 -4.21
CA GLU A 746 -41.62 12.53 -4.61
C GLU A 746 -40.32 13.15 -4.07
N ALA A 747 -39.45 12.30 -3.50
CA ALA A 747 -38.21 12.75 -2.94
C ALA A 747 -37.10 12.79 -4.00
N ALA A 748 -37.07 13.86 -4.78
CA ALA A 748 -36.04 14.07 -5.81
C ALA A 748 -34.69 14.40 -5.21
N GLY A 749 -33.62 13.74 -5.70
CA GLY A 749 -32.23 14.01 -5.26
C GLY A 749 -31.89 13.55 -3.85
N TYR A 750 -32.69 12.69 -3.24
CA TYR A 750 -32.51 12.16 -1.89
C TYR A 750 -31.53 10.99 -1.91
N LEU A 751 -30.69 10.88 -0.85
CA LEU A 751 -29.67 9.81 -0.74
C LEU A 751 -30.24 8.62 0.04
N ILE A 752 -30.14 7.43 -0.51
CA ILE A 752 -30.46 6.17 0.17
C ILE A 752 -29.30 5.19 0.05
N MET A 753 -29.18 4.27 1.00
CA MET A 753 -28.12 3.25 1.01
C MET A 753 -28.73 1.85 1.06
N LEU A 754 -28.40 1.03 0.06
CA LEU A 754 -28.70 -0.40 0.04
C LEU A 754 -27.40 -1.18 0.31
N ASN A 755 -27.32 -1.87 1.43
CA ASN A 755 -26.12 -2.49 1.98
C ASN A 755 -24.99 -1.46 2.18
N THR A 756 -24.03 -1.42 1.25
CA THR A 756 -22.88 -0.50 1.26
C THR A 756 -22.89 0.48 0.09
N ILE A 757 -23.93 0.45 -0.75
CA ILE A 757 -24.01 1.23 -1.98
C ILE A 757 -25.02 2.36 -1.80
N SER A 758 -24.58 3.59 -2.05
CA SER A 758 -25.40 4.79 -1.95
C SER A 758 -25.97 5.17 -3.31
N PHE A 759 -27.26 5.52 -3.32
CA PHE A 759 -28.02 5.97 -4.48
C PHE A 759 -28.53 7.38 -4.25
N LYS A 760 -28.72 8.11 -5.35
CA LYS A 760 -29.42 9.40 -5.34
C LYS A 760 -30.65 9.28 -6.22
N THR A 761 -31.83 9.55 -5.67
CA THR A 761 -33.11 9.47 -6.40
C THR A 761 -33.14 10.40 -7.62
N ASP A 762 -33.82 9.99 -8.67
CA ASP A 762 -34.11 10.85 -9.82
C ASP A 762 -35.17 11.91 -9.52
N ALA A 763 -35.58 12.66 -10.53
CA ALA A 763 -36.58 13.72 -10.39
C ALA A 763 -37.98 13.22 -9.96
N SER A 764 -38.26 11.94 -10.17
CA SER A 764 -39.52 11.28 -9.81
C SER A 764 -39.40 10.40 -8.55
N GLY A 765 -38.32 10.57 -7.76
CA GLY A 765 -38.12 9.84 -6.52
C GLY A 765 -37.69 8.38 -6.70
N PHE A 766 -37.31 7.93 -7.90
CA PHE A 766 -36.94 6.54 -8.14
C PHE A 766 -35.46 6.29 -8.10
N ILE A 767 -35.07 5.07 -7.63
CA ILE A 767 -33.78 4.45 -7.87
C ILE A 767 -33.98 3.06 -8.48
N SER A 768 -32.93 2.57 -9.19
CA SER A 768 -32.88 1.23 -9.76
C SER A 768 -31.54 0.59 -9.51
N TYR A 769 -31.54 -0.55 -8.82
CA TYR A 769 -30.37 -1.39 -8.63
C TYR A 769 -30.51 -2.69 -9.45
N ARG A 770 -29.74 -2.82 -10.52
CA ARG A 770 -29.93 -3.85 -11.54
C ARG A 770 -28.97 -5.01 -11.40
N SER A 771 -29.43 -6.18 -11.82
CA SER A 771 -28.64 -7.43 -11.89
C SER A 771 -28.03 -7.85 -10.55
N ILE A 772 -28.76 -7.64 -9.45
CA ILE A 772 -28.34 -8.04 -8.11
C ILE A 772 -28.58 -9.54 -7.90
N PRO A 773 -27.72 -10.22 -7.14
CA PRO A 773 -27.98 -11.61 -6.77
C PRO A 773 -29.22 -11.70 -5.87
N TYR A 774 -29.96 -12.82 -5.94
CA TYR A 774 -31.00 -13.09 -4.97
C TYR A 774 -30.37 -13.24 -3.59
N GLY A 775 -31.02 -12.72 -2.55
CA GLY A 775 -30.52 -12.78 -1.20
C GLY A 775 -31.05 -11.65 -0.31
N LYS A 776 -30.46 -11.52 0.86
CA LYS A 776 -30.83 -10.50 1.85
C LYS A 776 -30.15 -9.17 1.51
N PHE A 777 -30.93 -8.11 1.55
CA PHE A 777 -30.51 -6.73 1.42
C PHE A 777 -30.98 -5.93 2.63
N ALA A 778 -30.20 -4.93 3.02
CA ALA A 778 -30.54 -4.01 4.09
C ALA A 778 -30.61 -2.58 3.54
N LEU A 779 -31.72 -1.91 3.80
CA LEU A 779 -31.86 -0.47 3.67
C LEU A 779 -31.21 0.16 4.91
N LYS A 780 -30.07 0.81 4.75
CA LYS A 780 -29.31 1.45 5.84
C LYS A 780 -29.51 2.95 5.80
N GLN A 781 -29.61 3.54 6.98
CA GLN A 781 -29.86 4.96 7.12
C GLN A 781 -28.66 5.81 6.66
N VAL A 782 -28.94 6.86 5.90
CA VAL A 782 -28.03 7.96 5.62
C VAL A 782 -28.55 9.19 6.32
N ILE A 783 -27.76 9.73 7.26
CA ILE A 783 -28.17 10.91 8.03
C ILE A 783 -28.13 12.12 7.11
N GLN A 784 -29.27 12.75 6.88
CA GLN A 784 -29.47 13.93 6.07
C GLN A 784 -30.32 14.95 6.83
N GLN A 785 -30.29 16.20 6.40
CA GLN A 785 -31.08 17.26 7.00
C GLN A 785 -32.55 17.09 6.64
N GLY A 786 -33.40 17.20 7.66
CA GLY A 786 -34.83 17.33 7.51
C GLY A 786 -35.60 16.02 7.48
N TRP A 787 -35.09 14.96 6.86
CA TRP A 787 -35.88 13.75 6.61
C TRP A 787 -35.04 12.47 6.81
N TYR A 788 -35.67 11.36 7.18
CA TYR A 788 -35.05 10.04 7.34
C TYR A 788 -36.02 8.95 6.88
N TYR A 789 -35.51 7.74 6.70
CA TYR A 789 -36.25 6.49 6.46
C TYR A 789 -35.82 5.43 7.45
N ASP A 790 -36.70 4.48 7.74
CA ASP A 790 -36.39 3.39 8.66
C ASP A 790 -35.46 2.35 8.04
N GLU A 791 -34.55 1.85 8.87
CA GLU A 791 -33.68 0.74 8.47
C GLU A 791 -34.49 -0.56 8.38
N THR A 792 -34.43 -1.25 7.24
CA THR A 792 -35.21 -2.46 7.00
C THR A 792 -34.38 -3.49 6.26
N GLU A 793 -34.46 -4.73 6.69
CA GLU A 793 -33.93 -5.87 5.95
C GLU A 793 -35.02 -6.54 5.12
N PHE A 794 -34.72 -6.87 3.87
CA PHE A 794 -35.62 -7.56 2.98
C PHE A 794 -34.88 -8.58 2.13
N THR A 795 -35.63 -9.55 1.56
CA THR A 795 -35.04 -10.59 0.72
C THR A 795 -35.52 -10.42 -0.71
N VAL A 796 -34.58 -10.33 -1.64
CA VAL A 796 -34.86 -10.35 -3.08
C VAL A 796 -34.86 -11.81 -3.56
N ASP A 797 -36.05 -12.31 -3.92
CA ASP A 797 -36.30 -13.68 -4.36
C ASP A 797 -36.98 -13.78 -5.74
N LYS A 798 -37.26 -12.62 -6.36
CA LYS A 798 -37.92 -12.49 -7.68
C LYS A 798 -37.15 -11.52 -8.58
N HIS A 799 -37.40 -11.64 -9.89
CA HIS A 799 -36.68 -10.86 -10.91
C HIS A 799 -36.91 -9.35 -10.77
N HIS A 800 -38.12 -8.93 -10.44
CA HIS A 800 -38.47 -7.51 -10.20
C HIS A 800 -38.96 -7.36 -8.76
N TYR A 801 -38.23 -6.58 -8.00
CA TYR A 801 -38.54 -6.27 -6.61
C TYR A 801 -38.80 -4.77 -6.50
N THR A 802 -40.01 -4.40 -6.04
CA THR A 802 -40.40 -3.00 -5.80
C THR A 802 -40.38 -2.73 -4.32
N LEU A 803 -39.82 -1.58 -3.93
CA LEU A 803 -39.74 -1.09 -2.56
C LEU A 803 -40.26 0.33 -2.51
N GLU A 804 -41.16 0.62 -1.60
CA GLU A 804 -41.62 1.95 -1.27
C GLU A 804 -40.92 2.40 0.00
N ILE A 805 -40.39 3.62 -0.01
CA ILE A 805 -39.58 4.17 1.09
C ILE A 805 -40.19 5.51 1.50
N PRO A 806 -41.02 5.50 2.54
CA PRO A 806 -41.51 6.74 3.11
C PRO A 806 -40.40 7.48 3.86
N LEU A 807 -40.33 8.76 3.70
CA LEU A 807 -39.43 9.65 4.43
C LEU A 807 -40.23 10.36 5.53
N HIS A 808 -39.79 10.20 6.76
CA HIS A 808 -40.30 10.84 7.94
C HIS A 808 -39.46 12.07 8.31
N GLN A 809 -40.10 13.08 8.94
CA GLN A 809 -39.40 14.29 9.31
C GLN A 809 -38.42 14.04 10.50
N ASN A 810 -37.18 14.49 10.37
CA ASN A 810 -36.23 14.50 11.46
C ASN A 810 -36.58 15.51 12.53
N GLY A 811 -36.26 15.22 13.78
CA GLY A 811 -36.12 16.25 14.80
C GLY A 811 -34.71 16.85 14.80
N THR A 812 -34.62 18.07 15.30
CA THR A 812 -33.35 18.79 15.45
C THR A 812 -32.91 18.76 16.91
N THR A 813 -31.69 18.35 17.16
CA THR A 813 -31.09 18.41 18.49
C THR A 813 -30.04 19.51 18.51
N GLN A 814 -30.11 20.40 19.49
CA GLN A 814 -29.16 21.49 19.70
C GLN A 814 -28.61 21.44 21.11
N GLY A 815 -27.34 21.78 21.24
CA GLY A 815 -26.72 21.91 22.55
C GLY A 815 -25.45 22.76 22.47
N LYS A 816 -24.87 23.03 23.61
CA LYS A 816 -23.64 23.82 23.70
C LYS A 816 -22.75 23.37 24.85
N ILE A 817 -21.48 23.74 24.74
CA ILE A 817 -20.56 23.66 25.86
C ILE A 817 -20.40 25.01 26.53
N THR A 818 -20.17 24.98 27.83
CA THR A 818 -19.82 26.16 28.61
C THR A 818 -18.60 25.83 29.48
N TYR A 819 -17.80 26.85 29.79
CA TYR A 819 -16.66 26.70 30.70
C TYR A 819 -16.98 27.31 32.04
N ASP A 820 -16.77 26.52 33.11
CA ASP A 820 -16.85 27.01 34.51
C ASP A 820 -15.45 26.96 35.12
N PHE A 821 -14.85 28.14 35.35
CA PHE A 821 -13.55 28.26 35.95
C PHE A 821 -13.38 29.62 36.65
N ASP A 822 -12.66 29.63 37.75
CA ASP A 822 -12.22 30.88 38.40
C ASP A 822 -10.97 31.43 37.70
N ALA A 823 -11.06 32.60 37.12
CA ALA A 823 -9.97 33.29 36.46
C ALA A 823 -8.74 33.51 37.38
N LYS A 824 -8.90 33.46 38.70
CA LYS A 824 -7.80 33.59 39.65
C LYS A 824 -7.00 32.27 39.82
N THR A 825 -7.66 31.13 39.66
CA THR A 825 -7.05 29.80 39.86
C THR A 825 -6.74 29.09 38.54
N ALA A 826 -7.47 29.40 37.48
CA ALA A 826 -7.24 28.90 36.11
C ALA A 826 -6.33 29.85 35.33
N VAL A 827 -5.04 29.78 35.65
CA VAL A 827 -4.03 30.68 35.09
C VAL A 827 -3.87 30.49 33.60
N ASP A 828 -4.09 31.54 32.82
CA ASP A 828 -3.93 31.62 31.36
C ASP A 828 -4.67 30.52 30.56
N PHE A 829 -5.76 30.04 31.09
CA PHE A 829 -6.63 29.12 30.38
C PHE A 829 -7.45 29.89 29.34
N THR A 830 -7.26 29.58 28.07
CA THR A 830 -8.12 30.10 27.01
C THR A 830 -9.14 29.03 26.66
N PRO A 831 -10.45 29.28 26.84
CA PRO A 831 -11.49 28.32 26.48
C PRO A 831 -11.42 28.00 24.99
N LYS A 832 -11.27 26.71 24.63
CA LYS A 832 -11.39 26.23 23.26
C LYS A 832 -12.82 25.72 23.07
N THR A 833 -13.66 26.48 22.41
CA THR A 833 -15.07 26.19 22.21
C THR A 833 -15.32 25.32 20.98
N GLY A 834 -14.56 25.53 19.91
CA GLY A 834 -14.70 24.76 18.67
C GLY A 834 -13.91 23.43 18.67
N GLY A 835 -14.43 22.43 17.95
CA GLY A 835 -13.78 21.15 17.71
C GLY A 835 -13.88 20.14 18.86
N ILE A 836 -14.80 20.34 19.81
CA ILE A 836 -15.09 19.37 20.87
C ILE A 836 -16.00 18.31 20.28
N LEU A 837 -15.62 17.03 20.41
CA LEU A 837 -16.30 15.90 19.80
C LEU A 837 -17.35 15.29 20.73
N PHE A 838 -18.53 15.04 20.21
CA PHE A 838 -19.58 14.26 20.86
C PHE A 838 -19.93 13.03 20.04
N ASN A 839 -20.25 11.93 20.73
CA ASN A 839 -20.80 10.70 20.17
C ASN A 839 -22.28 10.60 20.53
N ILE A 840 -23.13 10.33 19.55
CA ILE A 840 -24.56 10.10 19.76
C ILE A 840 -24.84 8.61 19.55
N TYR A 841 -25.50 7.99 20.52
CA TYR A 841 -25.85 6.59 20.53
C TYR A 841 -27.38 6.39 20.54
N ARG A 842 -27.82 5.33 19.84
CA ARG A 842 -29.19 4.78 19.94
C ARG A 842 -29.06 3.30 20.25
N ASN A 843 -29.69 2.81 21.31
CA ASN A 843 -29.57 1.42 21.76
C ASN A 843 -28.11 0.94 21.86
N ASP A 844 -27.24 1.76 22.47
CA ASP A 844 -25.79 1.58 22.61
C ASP A 844 -24.98 1.46 21.31
N GLN A 845 -25.61 1.61 20.17
CA GLN A 845 -24.91 1.74 18.89
C GLN A 845 -24.59 3.20 18.57
N LEU A 846 -23.36 3.47 18.14
CA LEU A 846 -22.93 4.79 17.70
C LEU A 846 -23.65 5.14 16.39
N VAL A 847 -24.50 6.17 16.44
CA VAL A 847 -25.29 6.65 15.28
C VAL A 847 -24.57 7.78 14.57
N GLN A 848 -24.03 8.75 15.34
CA GLN A 848 -23.43 9.94 14.78
C GLN A 848 -22.31 10.48 15.66
N ARG A 849 -21.36 11.15 15.02
CA ARG A 849 -20.36 12.00 15.68
C ARG A 849 -20.55 13.44 15.23
N ILE A 850 -20.57 14.34 16.19
CA ILE A 850 -20.71 15.77 15.94
C ILE A 850 -19.60 16.53 16.67
N ILE A 851 -19.27 17.70 16.17
CA ILE A 851 -18.26 18.59 16.74
C ILE A 851 -18.87 19.97 16.97
N THR A 852 -18.43 20.64 18.03
CA THR A 852 -18.83 22.01 18.28
C THR A 852 -18.22 22.98 17.26
N ASP A 853 -19.00 24.02 16.92
CA ASP A 853 -18.50 25.17 16.17
C ASP A 853 -17.65 26.11 17.04
N ASP A 854 -17.19 27.23 16.47
CA ASP A 854 -16.32 28.20 17.18
C ASP A 854 -17.04 28.92 18.34
N ASN A 855 -18.37 28.85 18.40
CA ASN A 855 -19.19 29.37 19.50
C ASN A 855 -19.43 28.32 20.59
N GLY A 856 -18.96 27.09 20.38
CA GLY A 856 -19.20 25.97 21.29
C GLY A 856 -20.57 25.35 21.14
N GLU A 857 -21.29 25.63 20.06
CA GLU A 857 -22.61 25.09 19.77
C GLU A 857 -22.50 23.87 18.83
N PHE A 858 -23.46 22.96 18.95
CA PHE A 858 -23.61 21.84 18.04
C PHE A 858 -25.09 21.65 17.69
N ALA A 859 -25.31 21.17 16.49
CA ALA A 859 -26.65 20.77 16.04
C ALA A 859 -26.57 19.41 15.34
N SER A 860 -27.58 18.59 15.49
CA SER A 860 -27.73 17.31 14.83
C SER A 860 -29.16 17.09 14.39
N PHE A 861 -29.33 16.39 13.27
CA PHE A 861 -30.64 15.97 12.77
C PHE A 861 -30.75 14.45 13.00
N LEU A 862 -31.78 14.05 13.75
CA LEU A 862 -31.93 12.67 14.19
C LEU A 862 -33.35 12.19 13.96
N PRO A 863 -33.55 10.90 13.60
CA PRO A 863 -34.87 10.28 13.60
C PRO A 863 -35.56 10.39 14.97
N SER A 864 -36.89 10.30 15.01
CA SER A 864 -37.63 10.20 16.25
C SER A 864 -37.16 9.02 17.10
N GLY A 865 -36.95 9.23 18.39
CA GLY A 865 -36.49 8.19 19.29
C GLY A 865 -35.71 8.68 20.50
N ASN A 866 -35.23 7.74 21.33
CA ASN A 866 -34.41 8.01 22.50
C ASN A 866 -32.92 7.89 22.16
N TYR A 867 -32.16 8.88 22.57
CA TYR A 867 -30.73 8.97 22.29
C TYR A 867 -29.91 9.27 23.56
N ARG A 868 -28.68 8.82 23.54
CA ARG A 868 -27.67 9.17 24.54
C ARG A 868 -26.54 9.91 23.81
N ILE A 869 -26.20 11.11 24.28
CA ILE A 869 -25.04 11.88 23.81
C ILE A 869 -23.93 11.78 24.84
N GLU A 870 -22.71 11.58 24.35
CA GLU A 870 -21.54 11.45 25.20
C GLU A 870 -20.39 12.35 24.68
N LEU A 871 -19.88 13.20 25.55
CA LEU A 871 -18.72 14.03 25.28
C LEU A 871 -17.46 13.17 25.24
N ASN A 872 -16.73 13.23 24.13
CA ASN A 872 -15.46 12.52 24.01
C ASN A 872 -14.37 13.23 24.82
N LYS A 873 -14.02 12.65 25.97
CA LYS A 873 -13.02 13.22 26.90
C LYS A 873 -11.67 13.47 26.27
N ASN A 874 -11.30 12.73 25.21
CA ASN A 874 -10.05 12.91 24.48
C ASN A 874 -10.05 14.17 23.59
N SER A 875 -11.19 14.80 23.34
CA SER A 875 -11.29 16.04 22.57
C SER A 875 -11.17 17.29 23.44
N LEU A 876 -11.24 17.12 24.77
CA LEU A 876 -11.11 18.22 25.70
C LEU A 876 -9.66 18.77 25.76
N PRO A 877 -9.50 20.09 25.98
CA PRO A 877 -8.19 20.67 26.27
C PRO A 877 -7.51 20.02 27.49
N SER A 878 -6.18 20.04 27.51
CA SER A 878 -5.43 19.56 28.67
C SER A 878 -5.83 20.28 29.94
N ASN A 879 -5.86 19.57 31.08
CA ASN A 879 -6.28 20.06 32.39
C ASN A 879 -7.77 20.44 32.51
N THR A 880 -8.61 19.98 31.61
CA THR A 880 -10.06 20.13 31.74
C THR A 880 -10.77 18.79 31.95
N TYR A 881 -11.98 18.84 32.47
CA TYR A 881 -12.85 17.70 32.63
C TYR A 881 -14.31 18.13 32.62
N CYS A 882 -15.19 17.22 32.30
CA CYS A 882 -16.62 17.43 32.40
C CYS A 882 -17.19 16.42 33.40
N GLU A 883 -17.89 16.90 34.43
CA GLU A 883 -18.50 16.02 35.46
C GLU A 883 -19.63 15.22 34.86
N ARG A 884 -20.54 15.88 34.15
CA ARG A 884 -21.61 15.26 33.40
C ARG A 884 -21.19 15.12 31.93
N SER A 885 -20.53 14.04 31.59
CA SER A 885 -20.06 13.78 30.21
C SER A 885 -21.09 13.09 29.33
N THR A 886 -22.27 12.69 29.85
CA THR A 886 -23.34 12.00 29.13
C THR A 886 -24.69 12.67 29.45
N ASP A 887 -25.57 12.67 28.46
CA ASP A 887 -26.96 13.06 28.62
C ASP A 887 -27.87 12.16 27.79
N THR A 888 -29.17 12.06 28.18
CA THR A 888 -30.21 11.33 27.43
C THR A 888 -31.34 12.27 27.05
N PHE A 889 -31.80 12.18 25.82
CA PHE A 889 -32.86 13.02 25.32
C PHE A 889 -33.74 12.26 24.33
N LYS A 890 -34.99 12.72 24.20
CA LYS A 890 -35.95 12.17 23.24
C LYS A 890 -36.09 13.14 22.07
N VAL A 891 -35.92 12.66 20.85
CA VAL A 891 -36.16 13.41 19.62
C VAL A 891 -37.58 13.13 19.14
N GLU A 892 -38.31 14.18 18.75
CA GLU A 892 -39.63 14.10 18.13
C GLU A 892 -39.58 14.75 16.74
N ALA A 893 -40.35 14.18 15.80
CA ALA A 893 -40.39 14.65 14.42
C ALA A 893 -40.70 16.15 14.33
N GLY A 894 -39.96 16.87 13.52
CA GLY A 894 -40.12 18.30 13.26
C GLY A 894 -39.86 19.23 14.44
N LYS A 895 -39.49 18.71 15.63
CA LYS A 895 -39.27 19.54 16.83
C LYS A 895 -37.76 19.75 17.09
N ILE A 896 -37.46 20.86 17.76
CA ILE A 896 -36.12 21.18 18.26
C ILE A 896 -36.04 20.71 19.72
N VAL A 897 -35.08 19.89 20.01
CA VAL A 897 -34.76 19.42 21.36
C VAL A 897 -33.43 20.05 21.79
N HIS A 898 -33.48 20.78 22.90
CA HIS A 898 -32.28 21.36 23.49
C HIS A 898 -31.70 20.42 24.55
N VAL A 899 -30.46 20.03 24.33
CA VAL A 899 -29.66 19.27 25.32
C VAL A 899 -29.07 20.27 26.31
N GLU A 900 -29.09 19.92 27.59
CA GLU A 900 -28.52 20.78 28.61
C GLU A 900 -27.01 21.04 28.34
N PRO A 901 -26.53 22.25 28.58
CA PRO A 901 -25.15 22.61 28.33
C PRO A 901 -24.18 21.69 29.08
N PHE A 902 -23.14 21.24 28.37
CA PHE A 902 -22.06 20.49 28.97
C PHE A 902 -21.04 21.46 29.59
N VAL A 903 -20.94 21.44 30.94
CA VAL A 903 -20.08 22.35 31.69
C VAL A 903 -18.69 21.73 31.79
N ILE A 904 -17.73 22.37 31.14
CA ILE A 904 -16.31 21.94 31.17
C ILE A 904 -15.64 22.74 32.30
N LYS A 905 -15.09 22.00 33.29
CA LYS A 905 -14.35 22.55 34.42
C LYS A 905 -12.86 22.43 34.19
N VAL A 906 -12.14 23.43 34.68
CA VAL A 906 -10.66 23.41 34.68
C VAL A 906 -10.19 22.81 36.02
N ARG A 907 -9.25 21.87 35.97
CA ARG A 907 -8.65 21.31 37.19
C ARG A 907 -7.87 22.38 37.91
N GLU A 908 -8.37 22.76 39.10
CA GLU A 908 -7.74 23.78 39.92
C GLU A 908 -6.38 23.29 40.44
N LYS A 909 -5.38 24.16 40.32
CA LYS A 909 -4.11 23.91 40.95
C LYS A 909 -4.19 24.47 42.38
N VAL A 910 -4.10 23.61 43.39
CA VAL A 910 -4.07 24.04 44.82
C VAL A 910 -2.81 24.84 45.05
N ILE A 911 -2.99 26.17 45.22
CA ILE A 911 -1.92 27.11 45.47
C ILE A 911 -1.89 27.38 46.98
N ARG A 912 -0.93 26.83 47.68
CA ARG A 912 -0.69 27.16 49.11
C ARG A 912 0.38 28.24 49.21
N VAL A 913 -0.02 29.42 49.66
CA VAL A 913 0.91 30.51 49.98
C VAL A 913 1.43 30.27 51.42
N LYS A 914 2.71 29.99 51.59
CA LYS A 914 3.34 30.01 52.92
C LYS A 914 3.51 31.48 53.33
N LYS A 915 2.83 31.89 54.39
CA LYS A 915 3.19 33.11 55.11
C LYS A 915 4.35 32.73 56.07
N PHE A 916 5.50 33.29 55.86
CA PHE A 916 6.55 33.26 56.89
C PHE A 916 6.15 34.29 57.92
N GLY A 917 5.81 33.84 59.14
CA GLY A 917 5.50 34.68 60.25
C GLY A 917 6.78 35.49 60.67
N GLY A 918 6.60 36.76 60.90
CA GLY A 918 7.67 37.54 61.55
C GLY A 918 7.99 36.93 62.92
N LEU A 919 9.25 36.80 63.23
CA LEU A 919 9.73 36.50 64.55
C LEU A 919 9.24 37.60 65.46
N GLU A 920 8.49 37.25 66.57
CA GLU A 920 8.44 38.02 67.74
C GLU A 920 9.84 38.05 68.38
#